data_47730ee1186fc4ca1c12031c567330e6
#
_entry.id   47730ee1186fc4ca1c12031c567330e6
#
_cell.length_a   1.000
_cell.length_b   1.000
_cell.length_c   1.000
_cell.angle_alpha   90.00
_cell.angle_beta   90.00
_cell.angle_gamma   90.00
#
_symmetry.space_group_name_H-M   'P 1'
#
loop_
_entity.id
_entity.type
_entity.pdbx_description
1 polymer ?
#
loop_
_entity_poly.entity_id
_entity_poly.type
_entity_poly.pdbx_seq_one_letter_code
_entity_poly.pdbx_strand_id
1 'polypeptide(L)'
;MRELYIDIETYSGTDLGKSGVYRYSEDPDFEVLLFGYCVDDGEVRVIDLASGETLPPEIVEALTDNSVLKWAHNAQFERICLSRWLSRKGIFNGTSNFLNPISWRCTMVWAAYLGLPLSLEGAALVTGAEKQKLTEGKDLVRYFSSPCKPTKSNGGRTRNLPFHAPEKWERFKEYNARDVETEIAIMKRLAKFPMPEDEWKNYILDQEINYRGICLDMDLIKQAITCDKKTRASLIEELQEITDLDNPNSVAQMKEWLAENGLETETLGKQAVKELLNTAPESLREVLALRQDLAKSSVKKYTAMENAVCSDGRARGLLQFYGANRTGRFAGRLIQVQNLPQNHLPDLVQARQLVKSGNFDILEALYDSVPSVLSELIRTAFVPKPGYKFIVADFSAIEARVISWLAGEQWRNEVFATHGKIYEASASRMFRVPIEEITKGSPLRQKGKIAELALGYGGSVGALKAMGALDMGLSEDELQPLVTAWRAANPNITRLWWNVDDAVKTAVREKTEAQTHNIIFEYRSGFLFISLPSGRKLSYVKPRIEVNRLGSESVTYEGIGTSKKWERIESYGPKFVENIVQAISRDILCYAMQRLSSEGLPIVMHVHDEVVLETHFKVLPEDVCRIMSETPSWAKGLILRAEGFECQFYKKD
;
A
#
# COMPACT_ATOMS: atom_id res chain seq x y z
N MET A 1 15.08 21.03 -26.34
CA MET A 1 14.50 19.83 -25.71
C MET A 1 13.57 20.27 -24.59
N ARG A 2 12.29 19.87 -24.63
CA ARG A 2 11.31 20.13 -23.57
C ARG A 2 10.99 18.86 -22.80
N GLU A 3 10.89 17.74 -23.51
CA GLU A 3 10.49 16.44 -22.99
C GLU A 3 11.46 15.35 -23.44
N LEU A 4 11.73 14.42 -22.55
CA LEU A 4 12.58 13.24 -22.80
C LEU A 4 11.83 12.01 -22.31
N TYR A 5 11.45 11.12 -23.22
CA TYR A 5 10.83 9.82 -22.93
C TYR A 5 11.92 8.79 -22.80
N ILE A 6 11.86 7.95 -21.78
CA ILE A 6 12.96 7.06 -21.39
C ILE A 6 12.43 5.68 -20.99
N ASP A 7 13.08 4.65 -21.50
CA ASP A 7 12.99 3.29 -20.99
C ASP A 7 14.38 2.68 -20.94
N ILE A 8 14.74 2.00 -19.87
CA ILE A 8 16.06 1.40 -19.71
C ILE A 8 15.98 -0.09 -19.40
N GLU A 9 16.93 -0.84 -19.97
CA GLU A 9 17.18 -2.22 -19.59
C GLU A 9 18.44 -2.31 -18.73
N THR A 10 18.38 -3.10 -17.67
CA THR A 10 19.45 -3.14 -16.65
C THR A 10 19.81 -4.58 -16.30
N TYR A 11 21.00 -4.75 -15.70
CA TYR A 11 21.43 -6.00 -15.08
C TYR A 11 21.80 -5.74 -13.62
N SER A 12 21.50 -6.70 -12.74
CA SER A 12 22.02 -6.74 -11.38
C SER A 12 22.09 -8.18 -10.87
N GLY A 13 23.05 -8.46 -10.02
CA GLY A 13 23.10 -9.70 -9.25
C GLY A 13 22.02 -9.82 -8.17
N THR A 14 21.45 -8.68 -7.78
CA THR A 14 20.40 -8.57 -6.75
C THR A 14 19.00 -8.70 -7.36
N ASP A 15 18.12 -9.49 -6.72
CA ASP A 15 16.73 -9.70 -7.16
C ASP A 15 15.87 -8.45 -6.91
N LEU A 16 15.47 -7.77 -7.97
CA LEU A 16 14.64 -6.56 -7.93
C LEU A 16 13.31 -6.76 -7.17
N GLY A 17 12.67 -7.91 -7.37
CA GLY A 17 11.37 -8.20 -6.76
C GLY A 17 11.42 -8.31 -5.23
N LYS A 18 12.55 -8.75 -4.69
CA LYS A 18 12.76 -8.92 -3.24
C LYS A 18 13.37 -7.69 -2.58
N SER A 19 14.26 -7.00 -3.28
CA SER A 19 15.09 -5.92 -2.71
C SER A 19 14.58 -4.51 -3.01
N GLY A 20 13.81 -4.35 -4.10
CA GLY A 20 13.41 -3.03 -4.63
C GLY A 20 14.55 -2.33 -5.37
N VAL A 21 14.20 -1.29 -6.14
CA VAL A 21 15.12 -0.62 -7.07
C VAL A 21 16.32 0.03 -6.37
N TYR A 22 16.16 0.53 -5.15
CA TYR A 22 17.23 1.21 -4.43
C TYR A 22 18.37 0.25 -4.08
N ARG A 23 18.04 -0.90 -3.49
CA ARG A 23 19.03 -1.94 -3.15
C ARG A 23 19.55 -2.64 -4.41
N TYR A 24 18.67 -2.89 -5.40
CA TYR A 24 19.00 -3.46 -6.70
C TYR A 24 20.10 -2.67 -7.41
N SER A 25 19.99 -1.33 -7.45
CA SER A 25 20.95 -0.45 -8.11
C SER A 25 22.26 -0.24 -7.32
N GLU A 26 22.31 -0.64 -6.04
CA GLU A 26 23.55 -0.61 -5.24
C GLU A 26 24.48 -1.80 -5.50
N ASP A 27 23.95 -2.87 -6.11
CA ASP A 27 24.72 -4.07 -6.41
C ASP A 27 26.01 -3.71 -7.18
N PRO A 28 27.19 -4.24 -6.80
CA PRO A 28 28.44 -3.98 -7.52
C PRO A 28 28.36 -4.27 -9.01
N ASP A 29 27.61 -5.31 -9.39
CA ASP A 29 27.43 -5.76 -10.78
C ASP A 29 26.30 -5.04 -11.52
N PHE A 30 25.66 -4.04 -10.89
CA PHE A 30 24.59 -3.27 -11.52
C PHE A 30 25.10 -2.50 -12.73
N GLU A 31 24.42 -2.67 -13.86
CA GLU A 31 24.69 -1.98 -15.13
C GLU A 31 23.40 -1.54 -15.82
N VAL A 32 23.42 -0.41 -16.52
CA VAL A 32 22.43 -0.05 -17.52
C VAL A 32 22.91 -0.63 -18.86
N LEU A 33 22.11 -1.52 -19.43
CA LEU A 33 22.43 -2.28 -20.64
C LEU A 33 22.04 -1.53 -21.90
N LEU A 34 20.76 -1.11 -21.95
CA LEU A 34 20.15 -0.38 -23.05
C LEU A 34 19.51 0.89 -22.53
N PHE A 35 19.59 1.95 -23.31
CA PHE A 35 18.93 3.23 -23.04
C PHE A 35 18.10 3.62 -24.26
N GLY A 36 16.80 3.34 -24.20
CA GLY A 36 15.82 3.77 -25.18
C GLY A 36 15.32 5.17 -24.85
N TYR A 37 15.26 6.05 -25.85
CA TYR A 37 14.75 7.40 -25.63
C TYR A 37 14.12 8.03 -26.87
N CYS A 38 13.28 9.03 -26.62
CA CYS A 38 12.74 9.92 -27.64
C CYS A 38 12.80 11.36 -27.11
N VAL A 39 13.21 12.30 -27.94
CA VAL A 39 13.25 13.74 -27.62
C VAL A 39 12.05 14.40 -28.26
N ASP A 40 11.23 15.08 -27.45
CA ASP A 40 10.02 15.77 -27.90
C ASP A 40 9.15 14.84 -28.80
N ASP A 41 8.82 15.23 -30.02
CA ASP A 41 8.08 14.42 -31.00
C ASP A 41 8.99 13.71 -32.03
N GLY A 42 10.25 13.50 -31.69
CA GLY A 42 11.25 12.89 -32.58
C GLY A 42 11.13 11.38 -32.77
N GLU A 43 12.17 10.78 -33.31
CA GLU A 43 12.28 9.33 -33.46
C GLU A 43 12.79 8.67 -32.18
N VAL A 44 12.33 7.46 -31.91
CA VAL A 44 12.86 6.62 -30.84
C VAL A 44 14.24 6.09 -31.23
N ARG A 45 15.20 6.21 -30.33
CA ARG A 45 16.57 5.72 -30.46
C ARG A 45 16.93 4.82 -29.28
N VAL A 46 17.77 3.85 -29.52
CA VAL A 46 18.32 2.95 -28.49
C VAL A 46 19.84 3.04 -28.53
N ILE A 47 20.44 3.25 -27.39
CA ILE A 47 21.90 3.24 -27.19
C ILE A 47 22.29 1.94 -26.49
N ASP A 48 23.17 1.18 -27.11
CA ASP A 48 23.69 -0.10 -26.61
C ASP A 48 24.91 0.13 -25.71
N LEU A 49 24.62 0.49 -24.44
CA LEU A 49 25.64 0.77 -23.43
C LEU A 49 26.47 -0.48 -23.09
N ALA A 50 25.87 -1.67 -23.16
CA ALA A 50 26.55 -2.94 -22.89
C ALA A 50 27.57 -3.31 -23.96
N SER A 51 27.40 -2.83 -25.20
CA SER A 51 28.36 -3.00 -26.31
C SER A 51 29.36 -1.83 -26.43
N GLY A 52 29.30 -0.86 -25.50
CA GLY A 52 30.28 0.24 -25.43
C GLY A 52 29.86 1.54 -26.11
N GLU A 53 28.62 1.65 -26.58
CA GLU A 53 28.09 2.94 -27.05
C GLU A 53 27.98 3.92 -25.86
N THR A 54 27.92 5.22 -26.14
CA THR A 54 27.81 6.28 -25.13
C THR A 54 26.62 7.16 -25.42
N LEU A 55 25.99 7.65 -24.33
CA LEU A 55 24.91 8.63 -24.47
C LEU A 55 25.42 9.93 -25.10
N PRO A 56 24.66 10.56 -26.00
CA PRO A 56 24.94 11.91 -26.47
C PRO A 56 25.05 12.88 -25.30
N PRO A 57 26.02 13.83 -25.32
CA PRO A 57 26.22 14.78 -24.21
C PRO A 57 24.94 15.58 -23.86
N GLU A 58 24.15 15.97 -24.84
CA GLU A 58 22.89 16.69 -24.68
C GLU A 58 21.82 15.85 -23.93
N ILE A 59 21.83 14.52 -24.05
CA ILE A 59 20.94 13.62 -23.30
C ILE A 59 21.41 13.50 -21.85
N VAL A 60 22.72 13.40 -21.63
CA VAL A 60 23.30 13.37 -20.27
C VAL A 60 22.99 14.67 -19.53
N GLU A 61 23.11 15.83 -20.18
CA GLU A 61 22.74 17.13 -19.62
C GLU A 61 21.24 17.18 -19.28
N ALA A 62 20.37 16.76 -20.21
CA ALA A 62 18.93 16.74 -20.02
C ALA A 62 18.48 15.88 -18.82
N LEU A 63 19.18 14.78 -18.52
CA LEU A 63 18.87 13.92 -17.34
C LEU A 63 19.01 14.69 -16.03
N THR A 64 19.95 15.61 -15.94
CA THR A 64 20.23 16.42 -14.74
C THR A 64 19.54 17.79 -14.73
N ASP A 65 19.09 18.26 -15.88
CA ASP A 65 18.38 19.54 -16.04
C ASP A 65 16.92 19.42 -15.59
N ASN A 66 16.54 20.17 -14.55
CA ASN A 66 15.17 20.19 -14.04
C ASN A 66 14.18 20.95 -14.95
N SER A 67 14.64 21.68 -15.96
CA SER A 67 13.79 22.35 -16.94
C SER A 67 13.28 21.39 -18.03
N VAL A 68 13.93 20.25 -18.22
CA VAL A 68 13.51 19.19 -19.14
C VAL A 68 12.63 18.19 -18.40
N LEU A 69 11.41 17.95 -18.87
CA LEU A 69 10.54 16.91 -18.33
C LEU A 69 11.01 15.52 -18.78
N LYS A 70 11.17 14.61 -17.82
CA LYS A 70 11.49 13.21 -18.08
C LYS A 70 10.25 12.35 -17.86
N TRP A 71 9.88 11.57 -18.86
CA TRP A 71 8.76 10.63 -18.83
C TRP A 71 9.27 9.20 -18.84
N ALA A 72 8.68 8.36 -18.01
CA ALA A 72 8.93 6.92 -18.04
C ALA A 72 7.72 6.15 -17.48
N HIS A 73 7.55 4.90 -17.89
CA HIS A 73 6.52 4.03 -17.32
C HIS A 73 7.04 3.29 -16.09
N ASN A 74 6.73 3.74 -14.89
CA ASN A 74 7.34 3.42 -13.60
C ASN A 74 8.62 4.23 -13.33
N ALA A 75 8.56 5.52 -13.63
CA ALA A 75 9.67 6.48 -13.63
C ALA A 75 10.58 6.45 -12.37
N GLN A 76 10.12 5.90 -11.25
CA GLN A 76 10.97 5.65 -10.08
C GLN A 76 12.13 4.72 -10.43
N PHE A 77 11.89 3.69 -11.25
CA PHE A 77 12.93 2.74 -11.65
C PHE A 77 14.02 3.42 -12.47
N GLU A 78 13.65 4.12 -13.54
CA GLU A 78 14.58 4.83 -14.42
C GLU A 78 15.35 5.88 -13.62
N ARG A 79 14.66 6.70 -12.85
CA ARG A 79 15.28 7.78 -12.06
C ARG A 79 16.34 7.24 -11.10
N ILE A 80 16.07 6.17 -10.37
CA ILE A 80 16.99 5.61 -9.37
C ILE A 80 18.16 4.90 -10.06
N CYS A 81 17.89 4.07 -11.07
CA CYS A 81 18.92 3.37 -11.84
C CYS A 81 19.87 4.36 -12.53
N LEU A 82 19.33 5.38 -13.20
CA LEU A 82 20.13 6.41 -13.85
C LEU A 82 20.90 7.28 -12.87
N SER A 83 20.34 7.59 -11.70
CA SER A 83 21.07 8.28 -10.64
C SER A 83 22.34 7.52 -10.23
N ARG A 84 22.20 6.22 -10.01
CA ARG A 84 23.33 5.35 -9.63
C ARG A 84 24.35 5.22 -10.76
N TRP A 85 23.87 5.05 -12.00
CA TRP A 85 24.74 4.93 -13.19
C TRP A 85 25.53 6.20 -13.43
N LEU A 86 24.89 7.39 -13.40
CA LEU A 86 25.56 8.69 -13.54
C LEU A 86 26.57 8.95 -12.43
N SER A 87 26.24 8.60 -11.18
CA SER A 87 27.15 8.73 -10.04
C SER A 87 28.40 7.86 -10.21
N ARG A 88 28.25 6.60 -10.66
CA ARG A 88 29.41 5.72 -10.93
C ARG A 88 30.30 6.21 -12.08
N LYS A 89 29.73 6.96 -13.02
CA LYS A 89 30.50 7.61 -14.11
C LYS A 89 31.15 8.94 -13.67
N GLY A 90 30.92 9.39 -12.42
CA GLY A 90 31.42 10.67 -11.94
C GLY A 90 30.73 11.90 -12.54
N ILE A 91 29.60 11.71 -13.23
CA ILE A 91 28.85 12.79 -13.92
C ILE A 91 27.90 13.47 -12.94
N PHE A 92 27.36 12.75 -11.97
CA PHE A 92 26.41 13.25 -11.01
C PHE A 92 26.95 13.17 -9.57
N ASN A 93 27.17 14.33 -8.96
CA ASN A 93 27.66 14.47 -7.58
C ASN A 93 26.73 15.42 -6.80
N GLY A 94 25.42 15.30 -6.96
CA GLY A 94 24.42 16.13 -6.28
C GLY A 94 24.41 15.92 -4.76
N THR A 95 23.92 16.89 -4.02
CA THR A 95 23.72 16.83 -2.56
C THR A 95 22.75 15.72 -2.13
N SER A 96 21.81 15.32 -3.00
CA SER A 96 21.05 14.09 -2.90
C SER A 96 21.72 13.03 -3.79
N ASN A 97 21.85 11.80 -3.30
CA ASN A 97 22.39 10.69 -4.10
C ASN A 97 21.51 10.29 -5.30
N PHE A 98 20.43 11.01 -5.56
CA PHE A 98 19.42 10.70 -6.59
C PHE A 98 19.03 11.94 -7.37
N LEU A 99 18.72 11.77 -8.66
CA LEU A 99 18.17 12.81 -9.53
C LEU A 99 16.89 13.39 -8.93
N ASN A 100 16.75 14.71 -9.04
CA ASN A 100 15.62 15.43 -8.47
C ASN A 100 14.29 14.96 -9.10
N PRO A 101 13.28 14.53 -8.32
CA PRO A 101 12.02 14.05 -8.87
C PRO A 101 11.14 15.15 -9.49
N ILE A 102 11.46 16.43 -9.30
CA ILE A 102 10.62 17.57 -9.71
C ILE A 102 10.28 17.58 -11.21
N SER A 103 11.21 17.13 -12.04
CA SER A 103 11.06 17.07 -13.49
C SER A 103 10.73 15.68 -14.03
N TRP A 104 10.42 14.72 -13.16
CA TRP A 104 10.03 13.39 -13.56
C TRP A 104 8.51 13.22 -13.55
N ARG A 105 8.00 12.57 -14.57
CA ARG A 105 6.59 12.23 -14.75
C ARG A 105 6.47 10.74 -15.01
N CYS A 106 5.37 10.11 -14.56
CA CYS A 106 5.20 8.68 -14.63
C CYS A 106 3.86 8.34 -15.31
N THR A 107 3.93 7.71 -16.48
CA THR A 107 2.73 7.30 -17.23
C THR A 107 1.97 6.17 -16.52
N MET A 108 2.64 5.33 -15.72
CA MET A 108 1.98 4.34 -14.84
C MET A 108 1.12 5.02 -13.77
N VAL A 109 1.62 6.08 -13.14
CA VAL A 109 0.87 6.86 -12.13
C VAL A 109 -0.31 7.58 -12.78
N TRP A 110 -0.13 8.13 -13.97
CA TRP A 110 -1.22 8.76 -14.71
C TRP A 110 -2.29 7.74 -15.11
N ALA A 111 -1.90 6.54 -15.57
CA ALA A 111 -2.82 5.44 -15.82
C ALA A 111 -3.60 5.04 -14.55
N ALA A 112 -2.91 4.93 -13.40
CA ALA A 112 -3.54 4.65 -12.11
C ALA A 112 -4.58 5.70 -11.72
N TYR A 113 -4.27 6.98 -11.90
CA TYR A 113 -5.19 8.10 -11.67
C TYR A 113 -6.48 7.95 -12.51
N LEU A 114 -6.39 7.44 -13.72
CA LEU A 114 -7.52 7.18 -14.60
C LEU A 114 -8.18 5.79 -14.38
N GLY A 115 -7.80 5.07 -13.33
CA GLY A 115 -8.38 3.76 -13.01
C GLY A 115 -7.97 2.64 -13.97
N LEU A 116 -6.93 2.86 -14.79
CA LEU A 116 -6.41 1.92 -15.78
C LEU A 116 -5.42 0.91 -15.16
N PRO A 117 -5.09 -0.19 -15.88
CA PRO A 117 -4.03 -1.11 -15.44
C PRO A 117 -2.68 -0.41 -15.25
N LEU A 118 -1.89 -0.88 -14.27
CA LEU A 118 -0.58 -0.31 -13.98
C LEU A 118 0.52 -0.79 -14.92
N SER A 119 0.37 -1.97 -15.55
CA SER A 119 1.37 -2.48 -16.49
C SER A 119 1.27 -1.76 -17.84
N LEU A 120 2.42 -1.51 -18.47
CA LEU A 120 2.50 -0.89 -19.79
C LEU A 120 1.62 -1.64 -20.82
N GLU A 121 1.73 -2.97 -20.87
CA GLU A 121 0.92 -3.85 -21.71
C GLU A 121 -0.59 -3.69 -21.46
N GLY A 122 -1.00 -3.73 -20.17
CA GLY A 122 -2.42 -3.60 -19.78
C GLY A 122 -2.97 -2.22 -20.10
N ALA A 123 -2.22 -1.16 -19.81
CA ALA A 123 -2.62 0.22 -20.13
C ALA A 123 -2.76 0.42 -21.65
N ALA A 124 -1.80 -0.08 -22.45
CA ALA A 124 -1.86 -0.02 -23.91
C ALA A 124 -3.09 -0.75 -24.46
N LEU A 125 -3.37 -1.96 -23.95
CA LEU A 125 -4.53 -2.75 -24.38
C LEU A 125 -5.86 -2.05 -24.10
N VAL A 126 -6.03 -1.56 -22.86
CA VAL A 126 -7.31 -0.93 -22.44
C VAL A 126 -7.54 0.42 -23.10
N THR A 127 -6.48 1.20 -23.36
CA THR A 127 -6.56 2.50 -24.04
C THR A 127 -6.65 2.37 -25.57
N GLY A 128 -6.44 1.18 -26.12
CA GLY A 128 -6.39 0.97 -27.57
C GLY A 128 -5.20 1.70 -28.21
N ALA A 129 -4.05 1.70 -27.55
CA ALA A 129 -2.83 2.29 -28.11
C ALA A 129 -2.39 1.53 -29.38
N GLU A 130 -1.94 2.26 -30.41
CA GLU A 130 -1.56 1.69 -31.71
C GLU A 130 -0.32 0.78 -31.58
N LYS A 131 0.60 1.15 -30.70
CA LYS A 131 1.79 0.37 -30.39
C LYS A 131 1.53 -0.46 -29.13
N GLN A 132 1.83 -1.74 -29.19
CA GLN A 132 1.68 -2.67 -28.08
C GLN A 132 3.01 -3.33 -27.76
N LYS A 133 3.21 -3.69 -26.50
CA LYS A 133 4.41 -4.36 -25.99
C LYS A 133 4.64 -5.71 -26.69
N LEU A 134 5.91 -6.05 -26.95
CA LEU A 134 6.27 -7.34 -27.51
C LEU A 134 6.10 -8.46 -26.46
N THR A 135 5.44 -9.54 -26.83
CA THR A 135 5.14 -10.68 -25.95
C THR A 135 6.38 -11.43 -25.45
N GLU A 136 7.46 -11.44 -26.25
CA GLU A 136 8.73 -12.11 -25.94
C GLU A 136 9.58 -11.37 -24.89
N GLY A 137 9.20 -10.14 -24.52
CA GLY A 137 10.01 -9.28 -23.68
C GLY A 137 10.37 -9.87 -22.31
N LYS A 138 9.46 -10.60 -21.67
CA LYS A 138 9.71 -11.22 -20.36
C LYS A 138 10.86 -12.22 -20.39
N ASP A 139 10.97 -12.99 -21.48
CA ASP A 139 12.04 -13.98 -21.63
C ASP A 139 13.38 -13.31 -21.95
N LEU A 140 13.37 -12.21 -22.70
CA LEU A 140 14.55 -11.41 -23.01
C LEU A 140 15.09 -10.72 -21.74
N VAL A 141 14.22 -10.05 -20.99
CA VAL A 141 14.56 -9.47 -19.67
C VAL A 141 15.14 -10.53 -18.75
N ARG A 142 14.48 -11.68 -18.61
CA ARG A 142 14.99 -12.78 -17.77
C ARG A 142 16.36 -13.28 -18.23
N TYR A 143 16.61 -13.29 -19.53
CA TYR A 143 17.85 -13.79 -20.10
C TYR A 143 19.02 -12.84 -19.87
N PHE A 144 18.85 -11.53 -20.12
CA PHE A 144 19.93 -10.54 -20.04
C PHE A 144 20.01 -9.77 -18.72
N SER A 145 18.87 -9.55 -18.04
CA SER A 145 18.78 -8.67 -16.89
C SER A 145 18.91 -9.39 -15.54
N SER A 146 19.06 -10.72 -15.54
CA SER A 146 19.16 -11.52 -14.31
C SER A 146 20.31 -12.52 -14.38
N PRO A 147 20.89 -12.92 -13.22
CA PRO A 147 21.85 -13.99 -13.16
C PRO A 147 21.29 -15.31 -13.71
N CYS A 148 22.12 -16.08 -14.40
CA CYS A 148 21.78 -17.42 -14.86
C CYS A 148 22.51 -18.48 -14.01
N LYS A 149 21.89 -19.68 -13.90
CA LYS A 149 22.53 -20.81 -13.22
C LYS A 149 23.70 -21.34 -14.08
N PRO A 150 24.88 -21.58 -13.50
CA PRO A 150 25.98 -22.22 -14.20
C PRO A 150 25.61 -23.66 -14.55
N THR A 151 25.77 -24.04 -15.81
CA THR A 151 25.54 -25.38 -16.34
C THR A 151 26.66 -25.76 -17.30
N LYS A 152 26.79 -27.06 -17.61
CA LYS A 152 27.76 -27.51 -18.63
C LYS A 152 27.42 -26.92 -20.00
N SER A 153 26.13 -26.80 -20.34
CA SER A 153 25.68 -26.29 -21.64
C SER A 153 25.95 -24.78 -21.82
N ASN A 154 26.03 -24.01 -20.75
CA ASN A 154 26.32 -22.58 -20.83
C ASN A 154 27.79 -22.24 -20.50
N GLY A 155 28.67 -23.25 -20.40
CA GLY A 155 30.08 -23.03 -20.08
C GLY A 155 30.35 -22.59 -18.65
N GLY A 156 29.42 -22.84 -17.72
CA GLY A 156 29.57 -22.48 -16.31
C GLY A 156 29.33 -21.00 -15.98
N ARG A 157 28.82 -20.19 -16.95
CA ARG A 157 28.61 -18.76 -16.75
C ARG A 157 27.42 -18.49 -15.80
N THR A 158 27.53 -17.37 -15.10
CA THR A 158 26.48 -16.87 -14.18
C THR A 158 25.70 -15.68 -14.76
N ARG A 159 26.14 -15.16 -15.93
CA ARG A 159 25.52 -14.03 -16.63
C ARG A 159 25.54 -14.23 -18.13
N ASN A 160 24.48 -13.79 -18.81
CA ASN A 160 24.42 -13.74 -20.27
C ASN A 160 24.78 -12.33 -20.77
N LEU A 161 25.73 -12.27 -21.69
CA LEU A 161 26.21 -11.04 -22.34
C LEU A 161 25.71 -10.99 -23.79
N PRO A 162 25.71 -9.82 -24.46
CA PRO A 162 25.19 -9.66 -25.83
C PRO A 162 25.70 -10.71 -26.82
N PHE A 163 26.99 -10.99 -26.78
CA PHE A 163 27.64 -11.93 -27.71
C PHE A 163 27.30 -13.41 -27.48
N HIS A 164 26.69 -13.77 -26.34
CA HIS A 164 26.23 -15.15 -26.12
C HIS A 164 24.96 -15.51 -26.89
N ALA A 165 24.18 -14.52 -27.33
CA ALA A 165 22.98 -14.69 -28.11
C ALA A 165 22.69 -13.39 -28.92
N PRO A 166 23.46 -13.12 -30.00
CA PRO A 166 23.36 -11.86 -30.76
C PRO A 166 21.95 -11.59 -31.31
N GLU A 167 21.27 -12.61 -31.84
CA GLU A 167 19.91 -12.46 -32.35
C GLU A 167 18.89 -12.05 -31.24
N LYS A 168 19.03 -12.64 -30.06
CA LYS A 168 18.20 -12.24 -28.91
C LYS A 168 18.53 -10.82 -28.44
N TRP A 169 19.80 -10.40 -28.58
CA TRP A 169 20.23 -9.06 -28.22
C TRP A 169 19.62 -8.01 -29.14
N GLU A 170 19.61 -8.25 -30.45
CA GLU A 170 18.90 -7.37 -31.38
C GLU A 170 17.40 -7.28 -31.07
N ARG A 171 16.77 -8.42 -30.79
CA ARG A 171 15.35 -8.42 -30.33
C ARG A 171 15.15 -7.66 -29.02
N PHE A 172 16.14 -7.66 -28.12
CA PHE A 172 16.09 -6.92 -26.87
C PHE A 172 16.18 -5.40 -27.08
N LYS A 173 16.97 -4.95 -28.06
CA LYS A 173 17.00 -3.55 -28.50
C LYS A 173 15.66 -3.12 -29.14
N GLU A 174 15.09 -3.96 -29.99
CA GLU A 174 13.75 -3.72 -30.54
C GLU A 174 12.67 -3.65 -29.45
N TYR A 175 12.79 -4.49 -28.42
CA TYR A 175 11.90 -4.48 -27.26
C TYR A 175 11.99 -3.17 -26.47
N ASN A 176 13.18 -2.70 -26.15
CA ASN A 176 13.40 -1.43 -25.46
C ASN A 176 12.86 -0.23 -26.27
N ALA A 177 13.11 -0.19 -27.59
CA ALA A 177 12.52 0.82 -28.46
C ALA A 177 10.98 0.77 -28.44
N ARG A 178 10.42 -0.44 -28.47
CA ARG A 178 8.96 -0.65 -28.45
C ARG A 178 8.33 -0.18 -27.14
N ASP A 179 9.00 -0.34 -25.99
CA ASP A 179 8.49 0.11 -24.71
C ASP A 179 8.40 1.64 -24.68
N VAL A 180 9.39 2.39 -25.22
CA VAL A 180 9.31 3.86 -25.38
C VAL A 180 8.16 4.25 -26.33
N GLU A 181 8.04 3.61 -27.51
CA GLU A 181 6.94 3.88 -28.45
C GLU A 181 5.57 3.65 -27.82
N THR A 182 5.44 2.57 -27.03
CA THR A 182 4.19 2.21 -26.33
C THR A 182 3.86 3.23 -25.27
N GLU A 183 4.84 3.68 -24.50
CA GLU A 183 4.66 4.72 -23.50
C GLU A 183 4.15 6.03 -24.12
N ILE A 184 4.78 6.50 -25.19
CA ILE A 184 4.38 7.71 -25.92
C ILE A 184 2.94 7.57 -26.45
N ALA A 185 2.59 6.39 -26.99
CA ALA A 185 1.25 6.13 -27.49
C ALA A 185 0.19 6.16 -26.35
N ILE A 186 0.51 5.62 -25.18
CA ILE A 186 -0.34 5.72 -23.98
C ILE A 186 -0.46 7.19 -23.56
N MET A 187 0.64 7.90 -23.39
CA MET A 187 0.66 9.30 -22.97
C MET A 187 -0.24 10.17 -23.85
N LYS A 188 -0.17 10.02 -25.19
CA LYS A 188 -1.06 10.73 -26.14
C LYS A 188 -2.54 10.44 -25.91
N ARG A 189 -2.90 9.23 -25.45
CA ARG A 189 -4.28 8.89 -25.08
C ARG A 189 -4.69 9.53 -23.75
N LEU A 190 -3.80 9.48 -22.74
CA LEU A 190 -4.03 10.05 -21.42
C LEU A 190 -4.09 11.59 -21.44
N ALA A 191 -3.42 12.25 -22.37
CA ALA A 191 -3.36 13.71 -22.50
C ALA A 191 -4.74 14.38 -22.61
N LYS A 192 -5.79 13.63 -23.02
CA LYS A 192 -7.18 14.09 -23.02
C LYS A 192 -7.75 14.29 -21.61
N PHE A 193 -7.13 13.69 -20.61
CA PHE A 193 -7.54 13.69 -19.21
C PHE A 193 -6.32 13.95 -18.32
N PRO A 194 -5.81 15.18 -18.28
CA PRO A 194 -4.57 15.51 -17.57
C PRO A 194 -4.71 15.26 -16.08
N MET A 195 -3.64 14.75 -15.47
CA MET A 195 -3.53 14.67 -14.02
C MET A 195 -3.29 16.08 -13.46
N PRO A 196 -4.00 16.50 -12.40
CA PRO A 196 -3.83 17.82 -11.80
C PRO A 196 -2.38 18.06 -11.32
N GLU A 197 -1.92 19.32 -11.38
CA GLU A 197 -0.57 19.68 -10.94
C GLU A 197 -0.32 19.37 -9.45
N ASP A 198 -1.34 19.50 -8.61
CA ASP A 198 -1.23 19.16 -7.19
C ASP A 198 -1.01 17.65 -6.96
N GLU A 199 -1.51 16.79 -7.87
CA GLU A 199 -1.20 15.36 -7.82
C GLU A 199 0.24 15.07 -8.26
N TRP A 200 0.80 15.83 -9.20
CA TRP A 200 2.23 15.77 -9.52
C TRP A 200 3.10 16.22 -8.35
N LYS A 201 2.71 17.27 -7.62
CA LYS A 201 3.41 17.69 -6.38
C LYS A 201 3.37 16.57 -5.32
N ASN A 202 2.22 15.91 -5.16
CA ASN A 202 2.08 14.77 -4.25
C ASN A 202 2.96 13.58 -4.68
N TYR A 203 3.05 13.32 -5.99
CA TYR A 203 3.96 12.30 -6.52
C TYR A 203 5.43 12.65 -6.26
N ILE A 204 5.84 13.89 -6.45
CA ILE A 204 7.19 14.37 -6.16
C ILE A 204 7.52 14.14 -4.67
N LEU A 205 6.62 14.54 -3.77
CA LEU A 205 6.81 14.33 -2.33
C LEU A 205 6.88 12.83 -1.97
N ASP A 206 6.05 11.99 -2.57
CA ASP A 206 6.14 10.53 -2.41
C ASP A 206 7.52 9.99 -2.82
N GLN A 207 8.05 10.47 -3.95
CA GLN A 207 9.38 10.10 -4.41
C GLN A 207 10.47 10.58 -3.44
N GLU A 208 10.31 11.73 -2.81
CA GLU A 208 11.22 12.24 -1.77
C GLU A 208 11.18 11.40 -0.50
N ILE A 209 9.99 11.01 -0.04
CA ILE A 209 9.81 10.11 1.11
C ILE A 209 10.44 8.75 0.81
N ASN A 210 10.20 8.20 -0.37
CA ASN A 210 10.74 6.91 -0.79
C ASN A 210 12.28 6.91 -0.88
N TYR A 211 12.92 7.95 -1.42
CA TYR A 211 14.39 7.99 -1.47
C TYR A 211 15.04 8.36 -0.12
N ARG A 212 14.36 9.12 0.74
CA ARG A 212 14.80 9.37 2.11
C ARG A 212 14.84 8.05 2.88
N GLY A 213 13.79 7.26 2.77
CA GLY A 213 13.64 5.98 3.42
C GLY A 213 13.69 6.07 4.95
N ILE A 214 13.76 4.94 5.61
CA ILE A 214 13.73 4.82 7.08
C ILE A 214 14.82 3.85 7.56
N CYS A 215 15.51 4.17 8.66
CA CYS A 215 16.53 3.30 9.23
C CYS A 215 15.94 2.04 9.85
N LEU A 216 16.70 0.95 9.76
CA LEU A 216 16.37 -0.35 10.33
C LEU A 216 17.38 -0.77 11.40
N ASP A 217 16.88 -1.34 12.49
CA ASP A 217 17.72 -1.99 13.52
C ASP A 217 18.12 -3.39 13.04
N MET A 218 19.25 -3.46 12.33
CA MET A 218 19.73 -4.70 11.72
C MET A 218 20.14 -5.76 12.74
N ASP A 219 20.53 -5.38 13.95
CA ASP A 219 20.84 -6.33 15.03
C ASP A 219 19.56 -7.05 15.47
N LEU A 220 18.49 -6.29 15.73
CA LEU A 220 17.19 -6.86 16.05
C LEU A 220 16.70 -7.78 14.92
N ILE A 221 16.78 -7.33 13.65
CA ILE A 221 16.29 -8.09 12.49
C ILE A 221 17.03 -9.43 12.36
N LYS A 222 18.36 -9.43 12.42
CA LYS A 222 19.16 -10.65 12.31
C LYS A 222 18.88 -11.64 13.45
N GLN A 223 18.78 -11.13 14.68
CA GLN A 223 18.44 -11.96 15.83
C GLN A 223 17.01 -12.50 15.75
N ALA A 224 16.05 -11.69 15.31
CA ALA A 224 14.66 -12.16 15.10
C ALA A 224 14.58 -13.27 14.04
N ILE A 225 15.33 -13.17 12.94
CA ILE A 225 15.42 -14.23 11.92
C ILE A 225 16.03 -15.51 12.50
N THR A 226 17.09 -15.38 13.31
CA THR A 226 17.74 -16.51 13.96
C THR A 226 16.82 -17.18 14.98
N CYS A 227 16.13 -16.38 15.78
CA CYS A 227 15.14 -16.85 16.74
C CYS A 227 13.99 -17.61 16.04
N ASP A 228 13.39 -17.03 14.99
CA ASP A 228 12.32 -17.69 14.22
C ASP A 228 12.77 -19.04 13.65
N LYS A 229 14.00 -19.12 13.13
CA LYS A 229 14.53 -20.40 12.61
C LYS A 229 14.64 -21.47 13.69
N LYS A 230 15.16 -21.12 14.88
CA LYS A 230 15.26 -22.04 16.01
C LYS A 230 13.87 -22.50 16.48
N THR A 231 12.98 -21.56 16.77
CA THR A 231 11.62 -21.85 17.24
C THR A 231 10.84 -22.71 16.24
N ARG A 232 10.96 -22.42 14.93
CA ARG A 232 10.32 -23.25 13.90
C ARG A 232 10.85 -24.68 13.88
N ALA A 233 12.14 -24.89 14.07
CA ALA A 233 12.72 -26.23 14.14
C ALA A 233 12.15 -26.99 15.34
N SER A 234 12.15 -26.39 16.54
CA SER A 234 11.55 -26.99 17.75
C SER A 234 10.06 -27.31 17.57
N LEU A 235 9.27 -26.39 17.01
CA LEU A 235 7.84 -26.60 16.76
C LEU A 235 7.57 -27.74 15.75
N ILE A 236 8.45 -27.92 14.76
CA ILE A 236 8.33 -29.02 13.80
C ILE A 236 8.67 -30.34 14.50
N GLU A 237 9.75 -30.40 15.27
CA GLU A 237 10.15 -31.61 16.03
C GLU A 237 9.03 -32.03 16.99
N GLU A 238 8.50 -31.11 17.79
CA GLU A 238 7.41 -31.34 18.73
C GLU A 238 6.13 -31.84 18.02
N LEU A 239 5.74 -31.19 16.92
CA LEU A 239 4.61 -31.68 16.12
C LEU A 239 4.84 -33.04 15.48
N GLN A 240 6.07 -33.35 15.06
CA GLN A 240 6.42 -34.67 14.53
C GLN A 240 6.33 -35.75 15.62
N GLU A 241 6.80 -35.47 16.84
CA GLU A 241 6.69 -36.38 17.98
C GLU A 241 5.23 -36.69 18.36
N ILE A 242 4.34 -35.65 18.31
CA ILE A 242 2.93 -35.83 18.67
C ILE A 242 2.13 -36.50 17.55
N THR A 243 2.41 -36.18 16.29
CA THR A 243 1.55 -36.56 15.14
C THR A 243 2.11 -37.68 14.28
N ASP A 244 3.38 -38.02 14.41
CA ASP A 244 4.12 -38.96 13.54
C ASP A 244 4.07 -38.57 12.05
N LEU A 245 3.88 -37.28 11.72
CA LEU A 245 3.83 -36.78 10.36
C LEU A 245 5.23 -36.40 9.85
N ASP A 246 5.58 -36.80 8.63
CA ASP A 246 6.83 -36.39 7.97
C ASP A 246 6.93 -34.87 7.83
N ASN A 247 5.83 -34.22 7.49
CA ASN A 247 5.75 -32.79 7.34
C ASN A 247 4.50 -32.17 7.99
N PRO A 248 4.54 -31.87 9.29
CA PRO A 248 3.39 -31.31 10.02
C PRO A 248 3.01 -29.90 9.52
N ASN A 249 3.86 -29.26 8.71
CA ASN A 249 3.51 -28.00 8.06
C ASN A 249 2.64 -28.18 6.80
N SER A 250 2.53 -29.37 6.27
CA SER A 250 1.63 -29.69 5.16
C SER A 250 0.17 -29.60 5.61
N VAL A 251 -0.61 -28.74 4.95
CA VAL A 251 -2.05 -28.59 5.23
C VAL A 251 -2.79 -29.92 4.95
N ALA A 252 -2.40 -30.65 3.91
CA ALA A 252 -3.02 -31.93 3.54
C ALA A 252 -2.79 -32.98 4.61
N GLN A 253 -1.53 -33.26 5.00
CA GLN A 253 -1.18 -34.23 6.02
C GLN A 253 -1.81 -33.90 7.37
N MET A 254 -1.78 -32.64 7.80
CA MET A 254 -2.38 -32.22 9.06
C MET A 254 -3.90 -32.38 9.07
N LYS A 255 -4.60 -32.10 7.97
CA LYS A 255 -6.05 -32.31 7.86
C LYS A 255 -6.41 -33.81 7.94
N GLU A 256 -5.65 -34.65 7.27
CA GLU A 256 -5.82 -36.13 7.31
C GLU A 256 -5.64 -36.66 8.73
N TRP A 257 -4.55 -36.26 9.39
CA TRP A 257 -4.28 -36.61 10.78
C TRP A 257 -5.39 -36.15 11.75
N LEU A 258 -5.87 -34.89 11.60
CA LEU A 258 -6.97 -34.39 12.43
C LEU A 258 -8.26 -35.16 12.21
N ALA A 259 -8.59 -35.54 10.97
CA ALA A 259 -9.77 -36.36 10.66
C ALA A 259 -9.67 -37.77 11.27
N GLU A 260 -8.51 -38.41 11.20
CA GLU A 260 -8.24 -39.70 11.86
C GLU A 260 -8.39 -39.63 13.39
N ASN A 261 -8.14 -38.45 13.98
CA ASN A 261 -8.32 -38.19 15.40
C ASN A 261 -9.70 -37.58 15.75
N GLY A 262 -10.66 -37.65 14.83
CA GLY A 262 -12.06 -37.31 15.07
C GLY A 262 -12.39 -35.81 14.88
N LEU A 263 -11.52 -35.01 14.24
CA LEU A 263 -11.73 -33.59 13.96
C LEU A 263 -11.66 -33.33 12.46
N GLU A 264 -12.80 -33.32 11.79
CA GLU A 264 -12.90 -32.97 10.38
C GLU A 264 -12.88 -31.46 10.18
N THR A 265 -12.09 -30.95 9.22
CA THR A 265 -12.06 -29.54 8.84
C THR A 265 -11.77 -29.37 7.34
N GLU A 266 -12.43 -28.42 6.71
CA GLU A 266 -12.19 -28.10 5.30
C GLU A 266 -10.93 -27.25 5.11
N THR A 267 -10.55 -26.46 6.12
CA THR A 267 -9.44 -25.51 6.04
C THR A 267 -8.73 -25.34 7.39
N LEU A 268 -7.42 -25.09 7.34
CA LEU A 268 -6.59 -24.69 8.47
C LEU A 268 -6.20 -23.20 8.40
N GLY A 269 -7.07 -22.37 7.82
CA GLY A 269 -6.90 -20.92 7.83
C GLY A 269 -7.02 -20.34 9.24
N LYS A 270 -6.47 -19.13 9.44
CA LYS A 270 -6.37 -18.50 10.76
C LYS A 270 -7.71 -18.48 11.55
N GLN A 271 -8.81 -18.15 10.86
CA GLN A 271 -10.13 -18.08 11.50
C GLN A 271 -10.65 -19.48 11.88
N ALA A 272 -10.54 -20.46 10.98
CA ALA A 272 -10.96 -21.83 11.24
C ALA A 272 -10.19 -22.45 12.42
N VAL A 273 -8.86 -22.25 12.48
CA VAL A 273 -8.05 -22.76 13.60
C VAL A 273 -8.45 -22.06 14.91
N LYS A 274 -8.77 -20.78 14.91
CA LYS A 274 -9.27 -20.06 16.09
C LYS A 274 -10.60 -20.67 16.60
N GLU A 275 -11.51 -20.99 15.71
CA GLU A 275 -12.79 -21.64 16.04
C GLU A 275 -12.58 -23.08 16.56
N LEU A 276 -11.71 -23.82 15.92
CA LEU A 276 -11.35 -25.18 16.33
C LEU A 276 -10.70 -25.23 17.73
N LEU A 277 -9.81 -24.27 18.05
CA LEU A 277 -9.21 -24.16 19.39
C LEU A 277 -10.25 -24.01 20.51
N ASN A 278 -11.41 -23.39 20.23
CA ASN A 278 -12.48 -23.23 21.20
C ASN A 278 -13.36 -24.49 21.35
N THR A 279 -13.43 -25.34 20.31
CA THR A 279 -14.38 -26.48 20.23
C THR A 279 -13.72 -27.84 20.23
N ALA A 280 -12.43 -27.93 19.88
CA ALA A 280 -11.69 -29.17 19.80
C ALA A 280 -11.49 -29.84 21.17
N PRO A 281 -11.38 -31.20 21.21
CA PRO A 281 -10.92 -31.93 22.38
C PRO A 281 -9.56 -31.41 22.86
N GLU A 282 -9.32 -31.49 24.18
CA GLU A 282 -8.09 -31.01 24.82
C GLU A 282 -6.81 -31.57 24.19
N SER A 283 -6.84 -32.89 23.84
CA SER A 283 -5.74 -33.59 23.17
C SER A 283 -5.36 -33.04 21.80
N LEU A 284 -6.27 -32.35 21.10
CA LEU A 284 -6.01 -31.75 19.78
C LEU A 284 -5.70 -30.27 19.85
N ARG A 285 -6.02 -29.60 20.99
CA ARG A 285 -5.77 -28.16 21.16
C ARG A 285 -4.28 -27.82 21.12
N GLU A 286 -3.44 -28.67 21.73
CA GLU A 286 -1.99 -28.50 21.70
C GLU A 286 -1.45 -28.53 20.28
N VAL A 287 -1.81 -29.55 19.48
CA VAL A 287 -1.42 -29.67 18.07
C VAL A 287 -1.91 -28.45 17.24
N LEU A 288 -3.15 -28.01 17.48
CA LEU A 288 -3.71 -26.84 16.79
C LEU A 288 -2.97 -25.55 17.18
N ALA A 289 -2.58 -25.39 18.44
CA ALA A 289 -1.82 -24.23 18.93
C ALA A 289 -0.41 -24.18 18.33
N LEU A 290 0.33 -25.29 18.40
CA LEU A 290 1.66 -25.44 17.79
C LEU A 290 1.59 -25.20 16.26
N ARG A 291 0.57 -25.76 15.61
CA ARG A 291 0.34 -25.54 14.18
C ARG A 291 0.02 -24.07 13.84
N GLN A 292 -0.74 -23.38 14.70
CA GLN A 292 -1.03 -21.96 14.56
C GLN A 292 0.25 -21.12 14.66
N ASP A 293 1.12 -21.41 15.61
CA ASP A 293 2.40 -20.75 15.79
C ASP A 293 3.35 -20.99 14.61
N LEU A 294 3.45 -22.23 14.15
CA LEU A 294 4.24 -22.60 12.97
C LEU A 294 3.73 -21.89 11.69
N ALA A 295 2.43 -21.63 11.58
CA ALA A 295 1.81 -20.97 10.44
C ALA A 295 1.98 -19.44 10.43
N LYS A 296 2.50 -18.83 11.50
CA LYS A 296 2.69 -17.37 11.56
C LYS A 296 3.64 -16.88 10.49
N SER A 297 3.10 -16.16 9.51
CA SER A 297 3.83 -15.65 8.35
C SER A 297 4.37 -14.22 8.54
N SER A 298 3.92 -13.50 9.57
CA SER A 298 4.31 -12.11 9.82
C SER A 298 5.81 -11.93 10.03
N VAL A 299 6.48 -12.93 10.61
CA VAL A 299 7.94 -12.94 10.84
C VAL A 299 8.75 -12.86 9.53
N LYS A 300 8.19 -13.30 8.40
CA LYS A 300 8.81 -13.11 7.07
C LYS A 300 9.10 -11.65 6.73
N LYS A 301 8.50 -10.69 7.44
CA LYS A 301 8.78 -9.26 7.28
C LYS A 301 10.22 -8.89 7.67
N TYR A 302 10.83 -9.60 8.64
CA TYR A 302 12.25 -9.40 8.95
C TYR A 302 13.16 -9.77 7.78
N THR A 303 12.87 -10.88 7.09
CA THR A 303 13.59 -11.25 5.85
C THR A 303 13.35 -10.22 4.73
N ALA A 304 12.13 -9.67 4.63
CA ALA A 304 11.86 -8.61 3.67
C ALA A 304 12.64 -7.32 4.00
N MET A 305 12.79 -6.98 5.28
CA MET A 305 13.61 -5.86 5.75
C MET A 305 15.09 -6.08 5.42
N GLU A 306 15.63 -7.28 5.69
CA GLU A 306 17.02 -7.65 5.37
C GLU A 306 17.31 -7.57 3.88
N ASN A 307 16.36 -7.99 3.02
CA ASN A 307 16.48 -7.89 1.57
C ASN A 307 16.41 -6.43 1.05
N ALA A 308 15.62 -5.57 1.70
CA ALA A 308 15.35 -4.21 1.23
C ALA A 308 16.30 -3.15 1.79
N VAL A 309 17.10 -3.48 2.82
CA VAL A 309 18.00 -2.52 3.44
C VAL A 309 19.14 -2.15 2.48
N CYS A 310 19.37 -0.85 2.32
CA CYS A 310 20.47 -0.28 1.57
C CYS A 310 21.77 -0.26 2.41
N SER A 311 22.89 0.01 1.77
CA SER A 311 24.22 0.02 2.39
C SER A 311 24.39 0.99 3.58
N ASP A 312 23.55 2.04 3.64
CA ASP A 312 23.51 3.03 4.72
C ASP A 312 22.54 2.66 5.86
N GLY A 313 22.00 1.45 5.88
CA GLY A 313 21.09 0.96 6.92
C GLY A 313 19.64 1.44 6.77
N ARG A 314 19.28 2.10 5.66
CA ARG A 314 17.90 2.56 5.41
C ARG A 314 17.18 1.65 4.41
N ALA A 315 15.93 1.38 4.68
CA ALA A 315 15.02 0.79 3.69
C ALA A 315 14.34 1.89 2.88
N ARG A 316 14.26 1.72 1.56
CA ARG A 316 13.76 2.70 0.59
C ARG A 316 12.73 2.09 -0.35
N GLY A 317 11.92 2.93 -1.01
CA GLY A 317 10.92 2.45 -1.97
C GLY A 317 9.81 1.64 -1.33
N LEU A 318 9.43 1.98 -0.11
CA LEU A 318 8.44 1.23 0.69
C LEU A 318 6.99 1.56 0.34
N LEU A 319 6.76 2.63 -0.42
CA LEU A 319 5.44 3.15 -0.76
C LEU A 319 5.26 3.22 -2.27
N GLN A 320 4.05 2.89 -2.72
CA GLN A 320 3.61 3.08 -4.09
C GLN A 320 2.55 4.17 -4.11
N PHE A 321 2.87 5.26 -4.79
CA PHE A 321 1.92 6.32 -5.08
C PHE A 321 0.76 5.78 -5.91
N TYR A 322 -0.47 6.12 -5.55
CA TYR A 322 -1.68 5.68 -6.24
C TYR A 322 -1.82 4.13 -6.32
N GLY A 323 -1.26 3.40 -5.35
CA GLY A 323 -1.27 1.93 -5.36
C GLY A 323 -2.66 1.31 -5.24
N ALA A 324 -3.62 2.03 -4.64
CA ALA A 324 -5.04 1.72 -4.64
C ALA A 324 -5.77 2.65 -5.63
N ASN A 325 -5.82 2.28 -6.91
CA ASN A 325 -6.26 3.13 -8.01
C ASN A 325 -7.72 3.61 -7.94
N ARG A 326 -8.60 2.95 -7.12
CA ARG A 326 -9.98 3.40 -6.90
C ARG A 326 -10.09 4.70 -6.10
N THR A 327 -9.22 4.86 -5.13
CA THR A 327 -9.26 5.97 -4.16
C THR A 327 -8.05 6.88 -4.26
N GLY A 328 -6.97 6.43 -4.90
CA GLY A 328 -5.68 7.09 -4.94
C GLY A 328 -4.86 6.90 -3.66
N ARG A 329 -5.28 6.01 -2.74
CA ARG A 329 -4.49 5.69 -1.55
C ARG A 329 -3.16 5.05 -1.92
N PHE A 330 -2.17 5.25 -1.07
CA PHE A 330 -0.86 4.62 -1.20
C PHE A 330 -0.93 3.13 -0.86
N ALA A 331 -0.09 2.33 -1.50
CA ALA A 331 0.09 0.93 -1.14
C ALA A 331 1.50 0.68 -0.59
N GLY A 332 1.63 -0.30 0.31
CA GLY A 332 2.94 -0.76 0.77
C GLY A 332 3.66 -1.56 -0.31
N ARG A 333 4.97 -1.45 -0.34
CA ARG A 333 5.88 -2.25 -1.18
C ARG A 333 6.88 -2.97 -0.28
N LEU A 334 7.53 -3.99 -0.80
CA LEU A 334 8.58 -4.76 -0.11
C LEU A 334 8.15 -5.25 1.28
N ILE A 335 8.37 -4.45 2.30
CA ILE A 335 8.05 -4.75 3.70
C ILE A 335 6.54 -4.70 3.97
N GLN A 336 5.75 -4.07 3.09
CA GLN A 336 4.30 -3.88 3.25
C GLN A 336 3.97 -3.11 4.54
N VAL A 337 4.50 -1.89 4.67
CA VAL A 337 4.38 -1.06 5.87
C VAL A 337 2.92 -0.72 6.23
N GLN A 338 2.01 -0.69 5.25
CA GLN A 338 0.58 -0.50 5.47
C GLN A 338 -0.09 -1.66 6.24
N ASN A 339 0.55 -2.83 6.30
CA ASN A 339 0.00 -4.05 6.90
C ASN A 339 0.92 -4.62 7.98
N LEU A 340 1.49 -3.77 8.83
CA LEU A 340 2.29 -4.20 9.98
C LEU A 340 1.38 -4.63 11.13
N PRO A 341 1.70 -5.73 11.85
CA PRO A 341 1.00 -6.11 13.07
C PRO A 341 0.99 -4.97 14.09
N GLN A 342 -0.04 -4.92 14.91
CA GLN A 342 -0.11 -3.97 16.05
C GLN A 342 0.74 -4.49 17.21
N ASN A 343 1.15 -3.58 18.10
CA ASN A 343 1.86 -3.89 19.33
C ASN A 343 0.85 -3.93 20.48
N HIS A 344 0.80 -5.05 21.21
CA HIS A 344 -0.07 -5.24 22.38
C HIS A 344 0.72 -5.69 23.61
N LEU A 345 2.00 -6.05 23.44
CA LEU A 345 2.87 -6.46 24.54
C LEU A 345 3.06 -5.29 25.53
N PRO A 346 2.71 -5.46 26.82
CA PRO A 346 2.89 -4.41 27.81
C PRO A 346 4.36 -4.11 28.11
N ASP A 347 5.25 -5.09 27.92
CA ASP A 347 6.68 -5.06 28.15
C ASP A 347 7.49 -5.05 26.85
N LEU A 348 6.98 -4.36 25.82
CA LEU A 348 7.53 -4.30 24.46
C LEU A 348 9.05 -3.99 24.42
N VAL A 349 9.52 -3.09 25.29
CA VAL A 349 10.93 -2.69 25.38
C VAL A 349 11.79 -3.86 25.85
N GLN A 350 11.32 -4.60 26.87
CA GLN A 350 12.04 -5.75 27.43
C GLN A 350 12.10 -6.90 26.42
N ALA A 351 10.96 -7.25 25.80
CA ALA A 351 10.89 -8.28 24.76
C ALA A 351 11.85 -7.96 23.60
N ARG A 352 11.86 -6.70 23.15
CA ARG A 352 12.79 -6.20 22.12
C ARG A 352 14.26 -6.39 22.53
N GLN A 353 14.60 -6.07 23.77
CA GLN A 353 15.97 -6.19 24.27
C GLN A 353 16.41 -7.67 24.35
N LEU A 354 15.55 -8.57 24.80
CA LEU A 354 15.80 -10.00 24.88
C LEU A 354 16.08 -10.59 23.49
N VAL A 355 15.27 -10.28 22.49
CA VAL A 355 15.49 -10.72 21.11
C VAL A 355 16.81 -10.14 20.59
N LYS A 356 17.04 -8.85 20.75
CA LYS A 356 18.25 -8.17 20.24
C LYS A 356 19.54 -8.71 20.84
N SER A 357 19.52 -9.11 22.12
CA SER A 357 20.68 -9.69 22.82
C SER A 357 20.87 -11.20 22.57
N GLY A 358 19.95 -11.85 21.86
CA GLY A 358 20.02 -13.28 21.58
C GLY A 358 19.68 -14.18 22.78
N ASN A 359 19.04 -13.66 23.83
CA ASN A 359 18.62 -14.41 25.02
C ASN A 359 17.32 -15.17 24.76
N PHE A 360 17.35 -16.12 23.83
CA PHE A 360 16.15 -16.83 23.37
C PHE A 360 15.58 -17.78 24.43
N ASP A 361 16.43 -18.42 25.25
CA ASP A 361 15.97 -19.30 26.35
C ASP A 361 15.13 -18.53 27.39
N ILE A 362 15.53 -17.27 27.68
CA ILE A 362 14.75 -16.41 28.57
C ILE A 362 13.44 -15.98 27.89
N LEU A 363 13.46 -15.74 26.58
CA LEU A 363 12.27 -15.39 25.82
C LEU A 363 11.25 -16.53 25.86
N GLU A 364 11.68 -17.78 25.65
CA GLU A 364 10.84 -18.98 25.73
C GLU A 364 10.30 -19.22 27.15
N ALA A 365 11.07 -18.88 28.18
CA ALA A 365 10.63 -19.02 29.57
C ALA A 365 9.60 -17.96 30.01
N LEU A 366 9.60 -16.76 29.37
CA LEU A 366 8.74 -15.64 29.76
C LEU A 366 7.47 -15.51 28.93
N TYR A 367 7.44 -16.07 27.72
CA TYR A 367 6.33 -15.89 26.78
C TYR A 367 5.84 -17.23 26.22
N ASP A 368 4.52 -17.41 26.24
CA ASP A 368 3.87 -18.64 25.75
C ASP A 368 4.08 -18.91 24.25
N SER A 369 4.30 -17.87 23.45
CA SER A 369 4.48 -17.96 22.01
C SER A 369 5.53 -16.98 21.50
N VAL A 370 6.74 -17.48 21.26
CA VAL A 370 7.84 -16.71 20.65
C VAL A 370 7.47 -16.14 19.29
N PRO A 371 6.81 -16.88 18.36
CA PRO A 371 6.35 -16.31 17.09
C PRO A 371 5.37 -15.14 17.25
N SER A 372 4.56 -15.13 18.32
CA SER A 372 3.70 -13.98 18.66
C SER A 372 4.52 -12.76 19.05
N VAL A 373 5.48 -12.93 19.95
CA VAL A 373 6.40 -11.87 20.37
C VAL A 373 7.13 -11.28 19.17
N LEU A 374 7.74 -12.14 18.34
CA LEU A 374 8.44 -11.69 17.13
C LEU A 374 7.50 -10.90 16.20
N SER A 375 6.24 -11.32 16.05
CA SER A 375 5.24 -10.60 15.25
C SER A 375 4.98 -9.20 15.78
N GLU A 376 4.84 -9.05 17.09
CA GLU A 376 4.59 -7.74 17.73
C GLU A 376 5.80 -6.81 17.71
N LEU A 377 7.01 -7.34 17.64
CA LEU A 377 8.25 -6.57 17.57
C LEU A 377 8.57 -6.02 16.17
N ILE A 378 7.86 -6.42 15.10
CA ILE A 378 8.17 -6.04 13.73
C ILE A 378 8.25 -4.51 13.55
N ARG A 379 7.30 -3.76 14.11
CA ARG A 379 7.32 -2.28 14.03
C ARG A 379 8.56 -1.69 14.68
N THR A 380 9.03 -2.28 15.76
CA THR A 380 10.17 -1.78 16.53
C THR A 380 11.51 -1.90 15.81
N ALA A 381 11.54 -2.61 14.68
CA ALA A 381 12.70 -2.68 13.81
C ALA A 381 12.98 -1.37 13.05
N PHE A 382 11.96 -0.51 12.90
CA PHE A 382 12.16 0.83 12.35
C PHE A 382 12.62 1.78 13.43
N VAL A 383 13.77 2.40 13.22
CA VAL A 383 14.44 3.29 14.19
C VAL A 383 14.83 4.62 13.52
N PRO A 384 14.88 5.73 14.26
CA PRO A 384 15.45 6.97 13.74
C PRO A 384 16.97 6.85 13.60
N LYS A 385 17.56 7.67 12.74
CA LYS A 385 19.02 7.78 12.69
C LYS A 385 19.60 8.28 14.03
N PRO A 386 20.86 7.98 14.35
CA PRO A 386 21.49 8.43 15.59
C PRO A 386 21.35 9.95 15.82
N GLY A 387 20.97 10.35 17.03
CA GLY A 387 20.77 11.75 17.40
C GLY A 387 19.42 12.34 16.99
N TYR A 388 18.49 11.50 16.50
CA TYR A 388 17.13 11.88 16.12
C TYR A 388 16.11 11.04 16.88
N LYS A 389 14.84 11.49 16.81
CA LYS A 389 13.66 10.74 17.30
C LYS A 389 12.64 10.63 16.19
N PHE A 390 11.69 9.71 16.35
CA PHE A 390 10.46 9.75 15.59
C PHE A 390 9.42 10.60 16.28
N ILE A 391 8.63 11.32 15.48
CA ILE A 391 7.32 11.80 15.84
C ILE A 391 6.34 11.03 14.96
N VAL A 392 5.43 10.31 15.60
CA VAL A 392 4.34 9.58 14.96
C VAL A 392 3.08 10.38 15.22
N ALA A 393 2.38 10.78 14.17
CA ALA A 393 1.16 11.57 14.29
C ALA A 393 0.08 11.00 13.37
N ASP A 394 -1.13 10.78 13.92
CA ASP A 394 -2.26 10.11 13.27
C ASP A 394 -3.49 11.00 13.29
N PHE A 395 -4.27 10.98 12.22
CA PHE A 395 -5.57 11.66 12.22
C PHE A 395 -6.59 10.89 13.07
N SER A 396 -7.20 11.58 14.01
CA SER A 396 -8.25 11.01 14.84
C SER A 396 -9.55 10.81 14.05
N ALA A 397 -9.91 9.55 13.77
CA ALA A 397 -11.16 9.13 13.13
C ALA A 397 -11.46 9.85 11.80
N ILE A 398 -10.50 10.00 10.91
CA ILE A 398 -10.59 10.84 9.70
C ILE A 398 -11.79 10.47 8.81
N GLU A 399 -12.02 9.18 8.52
CA GLU A 399 -13.12 8.76 7.67
C GLU A 399 -14.49 9.07 8.30
N ALA A 400 -14.63 8.93 9.64
CA ALA A 400 -15.84 9.28 10.34
C ALA A 400 -16.11 10.80 10.34
N ARG A 401 -15.06 11.61 10.38
CA ARG A 401 -15.16 13.07 10.24
C ARG A 401 -15.56 13.46 8.81
N VAL A 402 -14.92 12.89 7.82
CA VAL A 402 -15.18 13.18 6.39
C VAL A 402 -16.60 12.78 6.01
N ILE A 403 -17.09 11.58 6.37
CA ILE A 403 -18.45 11.16 6.03
C ILE A 403 -19.51 12.02 6.73
N SER A 404 -19.26 12.42 7.99
CA SER A 404 -20.16 13.27 8.75
C SER A 404 -20.25 14.69 8.17
N TRP A 405 -19.11 15.26 7.79
CA TRP A 405 -19.02 16.55 7.12
C TRP A 405 -19.71 16.52 5.75
N LEU A 406 -19.42 15.51 4.93
CA LEU A 406 -19.96 15.37 3.58
C LEU A 406 -21.50 15.16 3.59
N ALA A 407 -21.98 14.34 4.53
CA ALA A 407 -23.42 14.09 4.70
C ALA A 407 -24.18 15.26 5.38
N GLY A 408 -23.47 16.17 6.05
CA GLY A 408 -24.09 17.18 6.90
C GLY A 408 -24.76 16.59 8.16
N GLU A 409 -24.20 15.50 8.73
CA GLU A 409 -24.69 14.87 9.96
C GLU A 409 -24.30 15.71 11.18
N GLN A 410 -25.18 16.67 11.52
CA GLN A 410 -24.85 17.76 12.43
C GLN A 410 -24.42 17.30 13.82
N TRP A 411 -25.12 16.34 14.43
CA TRP A 411 -24.78 15.86 15.76
C TRP A 411 -23.35 15.28 15.83
N ARG A 412 -22.89 14.60 14.76
CA ARG A 412 -21.53 14.05 14.69
C ARG A 412 -20.51 15.17 14.55
N ASN A 413 -20.80 16.18 13.74
CA ASN A 413 -19.93 17.34 13.59
C ASN A 413 -19.80 18.11 14.92
N GLU A 414 -20.87 18.22 15.71
CA GLU A 414 -20.85 18.78 17.07
C GLU A 414 -19.98 17.95 18.02
N VAL A 415 -20.09 16.61 17.96
CA VAL A 415 -19.22 15.69 18.73
C VAL A 415 -17.75 15.93 18.38
N PHE A 416 -17.42 16.03 17.09
CA PHE A 416 -16.05 16.28 16.65
C PHE A 416 -15.54 17.69 16.98
N ALA A 417 -16.42 18.66 17.06
CA ALA A 417 -16.10 20.03 17.49
C ALA A 417 -15.82 20.14 18.98
N THR A 418 -16.34 19.22 19.79
CA THR A 418 -16.25 19.26 21.25
C THR A 418 -15.27 18.21 21.77
N HIS A 419 -15.75 17.07 22.20
CA HIS A 419 -14.95 16.05 22.90
C HIS A 419 -14.41 14.94 21.99
N GLY A 420 -14.90 14.78 20.74
CA GLY A 420 -14.43 13.80 19.77
C GLY A 420 -14.75 12.32 20.09
N LYS A 421 -15.49 12.02 21.16
CA LYS A 421 -15.79 10.65 21.61
C LYS A 421 -16.91 10.03 20.76
N ILE A 422 -16.62 9.73 19.50
CA ILE A 422 -17.65 9.29 18.54
C ILE A 422 -18.28 7.94 18.91
N TYR A 423 -17.54 7.01 19.47
CA TYR A 423 -18.06 5.68 19.84
C TYR A 423 -19.05 5.76 20.99
N GLU A 424 -18.72 6.55 22.01
CA GLU A 424 -19.59 6.83 23.15
C GLU A 424 -20.85 7.60 22.71
N ALA A 425 -20.68 8.62 21.88
CA ALA A 425 -21.78 9.43 21.37
C ALA A 425 -22.71 8.61 20.45
N SER A 426 -22.17 7.75 19.61
CA SER A 426 -22.95 6.85 18.76
C SER A 426 -23.76 5.87 19.60
N ALA A 427 -23.14 5.25 20.61
CA ALA A 427 -23.84 4.37 21.55
C ALA A 427 -24.93 5.12 22.33
N SER A 428 -24.63 6.31 22.86
CA SER A 428 -25.60 7.17 23.52
C SER A 428 -26.83 7.42 22.66
N ARG A 429 -26.64 7.76 21.40
CA ARG A 429 -27.72 8.07 20.49
C ARG A 429 -28.53 6.84 20.05
N MET A 430 -27.86 5.70 19.81
CA MET A 430 -28.52 4.45 19.45
C MET A 430 -29.36 3.86 20.58
N PHE A 431 -28.83 3.90 21.80
CA PHE A 431 -29.44 3.25 22.96
C PHE A 431 -30.19 4.21 23.92
N ARG A 432 -30.12 5.52 23.64
CA ARG A 432 -30.72 6.59 24.46
C ARG A 432 -30.24 6.58 25.92
N VAL A 433 -28.97 6.35 26.12
CA VAL A 433 -28.27 6.39 27.41
C VAL A 433 -27.38 7.63 27.44
N PRO A 434 -27.34 8.40 28.54
CA PRO A 434 -26.45 9.55 28.69
C PRO A 434 -25.00 9.19 28.40
N ILE A 435 -24.27 10.06 27.69
CA ILE A 435 -22.88 9.77 27.26
C ILE A 435 -21.94 9.61 28.47
N GLU A 436 -22.25 10.28 29.56
CA GLU A 436 -21.50 10.25 30.82
C GLU A 436 -21.51 8.85 31.46
N GLU A 437 -22.53 8.05 31.18
CA GLU A 437 -22.66 6.68 31.68
C GLU A 437 -21.88 5.67 30.81
N ILE A 438 -21.39 6.10 29.65
CA ILE A 438 -20.69 5.23 28.69
C ILE A 438 -19.17 5.41 28.84
N THR A 439 -18.57 4.63 29.72
CA THR A 439 -17.15 4.70 30.06
C THR A 439 -16.27 3.85 29.13
N LYS A 440 -14.96 4.11 29.13
CA LYS A 440 -13.96 3.29 28.44
C LYS A 440 -14.03 1.86 29.00
N GLY A 441 -14.38 0.88 28.16
CA GLY A 441 -14.55 -0.52 28.54
C GLY A 441 -16.01 -0.97 28.75
N SER A 442 -17.00 -0.05 28.73
CA SER A 442 -18.39 -0.44 28.82
C SER A 442 -18.88 -1.24 27.59
N PRO A 443 -19.79 -2.22 27.74
CA PRO A 443 -20.35 -2.96 26.61
C PRO A 443 -21.04 -2.04 25.58
N LEU A 444 -21.69 -0.97 26.02
CA LEU A 444 -22.33 -0.01 25.11
C LEU A 444 -21.32 0.72 24.23
N ARG A 445 -20.18 1.13 24.80
CA ARG A 445 -19.11 1.74 24.01
C ARG A 445 -18.59 0.78 22.95
N GLN A 446 -18.45 -0.50 23.30
CA GLN A 446 -18.00 -1.52 22.37
C GLN A 446 -18.99 -1.71 21.21
N LYS A 447 -20.30 -1.74 21.52
CA LYS A 447 -21.37 -1.75 20.50
C LYS A 447 -21.31 -0.53 19.59
N GLY A 448 -21.09 0.66 20.16
CA GLY A 448 -20.90 1.89 19.40
C GLY A 448 -19.68 1.83 18.48
N LYS A 449 -18.54 1.31 18.97
CA LYS A 449 -17.32 1.15 18.16
C LYS A 449 -17.53 0.21 16.97
N ILE A 450 -18.13 -0.95 17.20
CA ILE A 450 -18.41 -1.94 16.14
C ILE A 450 -19.35 -1.34 15.08
N ALA A 451 -20.43 -0.68 15.53
CA ALA A 451 -21.39 -0.05 14.64
C ALA A 451 -20.73 1.04 13.76
N GLU A 452 -19.89 1.89 14.36
CA GLU A 452 -19.15 2.92 13.61
C GLU A 452 -18.22 2.34 12.54
N LEU A 453 -17.50 1.28 12.87
CA LEU A 453 -16.55 0.66 11.94
C LEU A 453 -17.24 -0.13 10.82
N ALA A 454 -18.40 -0.77 11.10
CA ALA A 454 -19.04 -1.68 10.17
C ALA A 454 -20.12 -1.02 9.28
N LEU A 455 -20.81 0.01 9.78
CA LEU A 455 -22.08 0.44 9.19
C LEU A 455 -22.00 1.71 8.34
N GLY A 456 -20.92 2.47 8.44
CA GLY A 456 -20.74 3.76 7.76
C GLY A 456 -20.92 3.72 6.25
N TYR A 457 -20.67 2.59 5.62
CA TYR A 457 -20.72 2.38 4.17
C TYR A 457 -21.77 1.35 3.75
N GLY A 458 -22.95 1.41 4.37
CA GLY A 458 -24.08 0.55 4.02
C GLY A 458 -23.94 -0.89 4.52
N GLY A 459 -22.99 -1.15 5.40
CA GLY A 459 -22.84 -2.45 6.04
C GLY A 459 -24.13 -2.91 6.74
N SER A 460 -24.28 -4.22 6.90
CA SER A 460 -25.39 -4.88 7.55
C SER A 460 -24.87 -5.98 8.50
N VAL A 461 -25.72 -6.91 8.91
CA VAL A 461 -25.34 -8.02 9.80
C VAL A 461 -24.07 -8.73 9.37
N GLY A 462 -23.89 -8.99 8.06
CA GLY A 462 -22.67 -9.61 7.55
C GLY A 462 -21.39 -8.79 7.82
N ALA A 463 -21.46 -7.47 7.72
CA ALA A 463 -20.32 -6.59 8.03
C ALA A 463 -20.01 -6.57 9.53
N LEU A 464 -21.03 -6.58 10.40
CA LEU A 464 -20.86 -6.69 11.85
C LEU A 464 -20.16 -8.01 12.23
N LYS A 465 -20.61 -9.14 11.66
CA LYS A 465 -19.97 -10.45 11.87
C LYS A 465 -18.51 -10.45 11.40
N ALA A 466 -18.24 -9.93 10.20
CA ALA A 466 -16.88 -9.82 9.66
C ALA A 466 -15.94 -8.94 10.51
N MET A 467 -16.49 -7.94 11.21
CA MET A 467 -15.75 -7.09 12.15
C MET A 467 -15.61 -7.71 13.56
N GLY A 468 -16.04 -8.96 13.75
CA GLY A 468 -15.88 -9.68 15.00
C GLY A 468 -16.92 -9.32 16.07
N ALA A 469 -18.12 -8.87 15.68
CA ALA A 469 -19.18 -8.52 16.62
C ALA A 469 -19.53 -9.67 17.59
N LEU A 470 -19.56 -10.91 17.10
CA LEU A 470 -19.83 -12.09 17.92
C LEU A 470 -18.66 -12.37 18.89
N ASP A 471 -17.42 -12.26 18.44
CA ASP A 471 -16.21 -12.40 19.28
C ASP A 471 -16.17 -11.34 20.42
N MET A 472 -16.80 -10.20 20.19
CA MET A 472 -16.89 -9.09 21.16
C MET A 472 -18.10 -9.19 22.08
N GLY A 473 -18.84 -10.33 22.07
CA GLY A 473 -19.92 -10.63 22.99
C GLY A 473 -21.32 -10.19 22.56
N LEU A 474 -21.52 -9.79 21.29
CA LEU A 474 -22.86 -9.57 20.74
C LEU A 474 -23.47 -10.91 20.31
N SER A 475 -24.76 -11.10 20.62
CA SER A 475 -25.53 -12.24 20.09
C SER A 475 -26.02 -11.97 18.66
N GLU A 476 -26.33 -13.02 17.92
CA GLU A 476 -26.87 -12.88 16.54
C GLU A 476 -28.16 -12.05 16.50
N ASP A 477 -29.02 -12.19 17.53
CA ASP A 477 -30.29 -11.46 17.62
C ASP A 477 -30.12 -9.96 17.84
N GLU A 478 -28.97 -9.53 18.37
CA GLU A 478 -28.65 -8.11 18.59
C GLU A 478 -28.15 -7.40 17.32
N LEU A 479 -27.69 -8.14 16.31
CA LEU A 479 -27.03 -7.55 15.13
C LEU A 479 -27.97 -6.73 14.26
N GLN A 480 -29.18 -7.26 13.94
CA GLN A 480 -30.13 -6.53 13.11
C GLN A 480 -30.72 -5.29 13.80
N PRO A 481 -31.12 -5.35 15.09
CA PRO A 481 -31.46 -4.17 15.87
C PRO A 481 -30.37 -3.09 15.89
N LEU A 482 -29.09 -3.48 16.01
CA LEU A 482 -27.96 -2.56 15.97
C LEU A 482 -27.84 -1.83 14.63
N VAL A 483 -27.97 -2.53 13.51
CA VAL A 483 -28.02 -1.93 12.17
C VAL A 483 -29.14 -0.90 12.05
N THR A 484 -30.33 -1.25 12.51
CA THR A 484 -31.51 -0.38 12.47
C THR A 484 -31.32 0.87 13.34
N ALA A 485 -30.83 0.71 14.57
CA ALA A 485 -30.56 1.81 15.48
C ALA A 485 -29.50 2.78 14.95
N TRP A 486 -28.40 2.25 14.37
CA TRP A 486 -27.36 3.08 13.80
C TRP A 486 -27.87 3.90 12.59
N ARG A 487 -28.62 3.28 11.69
CA ARG A 487 -29.19 3.97 10.51
C ARG A 487 -30.19 5.05 10.92
N ALA A 488 -31.02 4.77 11.94
CA ALA A 488 -31.94 5.76 12.50
C ALA A 488 -31.22 6.94 13.17
N ALA A 489 -30.06 6.69 13.79
CA ALA A 489 -29.23 7.72 14.41
C ALA A 489 -28.48 8.57 13.36
N ASN A 490 -28.27 8.06 12.13
CA ASN A 490 -27.48 8.68 11.07
C ASN A 490 -28.28 8.86 9.76
N PRO A 491 -29.41 9.60 9.78
CA PRO A 491 -30.31 9.70 8.63
C PRO A 491 -29.67 10.42 7.44
N ASN A 492 -28.77 11.39 7.67
CA ASN A 492 -28.12 12.11 6.58
C ASN A 492 -27.05 11.27 5.89
N ILE A 493 -26.34 10.40 6.63
CA ILE A 493 -25.38 9.45 6.05
C ILE A 493 -26.14 8.44 5.18
N THR A 494 -27.27 7.90 5.63
CA THR A 494 -28.09 6.98 4.83
C THR A 494 -28.64 7.66 3.58
N ARG A 495 -29.04 8.93 3.69
CA ARG A 495 -29.49 9.74 2.53
C ARG A 495 -28.34 9.98 1.55
N LEU A 496 -27.14 10.26 2.03
CA LEU A 496 -25.94 10.41 1.19
C LEU A 496 -25.72 9.17 0.30
N TRP A 497 -25.87 7.95 0.85
CA TRP A 497 -25.68 6.73 0.06
C TRP A 497 -26.58 6.68 -1.17
N TRP A 498 -27.86 6.99 -0.98
CA TRP A 498 -28.86 6.91 -2.05
C TRP A 498 -28.77 8.08 -3.01
N ASN A 499 -28.51 9.28 -2.52
CA ASN A 499 -28.29 10.44 -3.38
C ASN A 499 -27.06 10.25 -4.29
N VAL A 500 -26.00 9.61 -3.80
CA VAL A 500 -24.83 9.26 -4.60
C VAL A 500 -25.17 8.16 -5.61
N ASP A 501 -25.94 7.15 -5.22
CA ASP A 501 -26.38 6.08 -6.13
C ASP A 501 -27.20 6.65 -7.29
N ASP A 502 -28.15 7.50 -7.00
CA ASP A 502 -29.01 8.16 -7.99
C ASP A 502 -28.18 9.08 -8.92
N ALA A 503 -27.27 9.88 -8.36
CA ALA A 503 -26.43 10.76 -9.16
C ALA A 503 -25.50 9.98 -10.10
N VAL A 504 -24.88 8.89 -9.64
CA VAL A 504 -24.04 8.02 -10.46
C VAL A 504 -24.87 7.37 -11.57
N LYS A 505 -26.05 6.81 -11.25
CA LYS A 505 -26.95 6.19 -12.23
C LYS A 505 -27.44 7.19 -13.27
N THR A 506 -27.81 8.40 -12.85
CA THR A 506 -28.21 9.50 -13.75
C THR A 506 -27.08 9.85 -14.70
N ALA A 507 -25.87 10.11 -14.17
CA ALA A 507 -24.73 10.46 -15.00
C ALA A 507 -24.42 9.38 -16.06
N VAL A 508 -24.46 8.09 -15.67
CA VAL A 508 -24.13 6.96 -16.57
C VAL A 508 -25.24 6.71 -17.59
N ARG A 509 -26.52 6.77 -17.18
CA ARG A 509 -27.70 6.49 -18.04
C ARG A 509 -27.86 7.59 -19.09
N GLU A 510 -27.84 8.84 -18.67
CA GLU A 510 -28.12 9.99 -19.50
C GLU A 510 -26.86 10.54 -20.19
N LYS A 511 -25.67 10.01 -19.85
CA LYS A 511 -24.36 10.45 -20.36
C LYS A 511 -24.14 11.96 -20.15
N THR A 512 -24.48 12.43 -18.96
CA THR A 512 -24.48 13.84 -18.57
C THR A 512 -23.74 14.05 -17.26
N GLU A 513 -23.86 15.24 -16.70
CA GLU A 513 -23.39 15.61 -15.36
C GLU A 513 -24.57 15.54 -14.37
N ALA A 514 -24.28 15.04 -13.16
CA ALA A 514 -25.17 15.09 -12.00
C ALA A 514 -24.36 15.56 -10.78
N GLN A 515 -25.04 16.15 -9.81
CA GLN A 515 -24.36 16.69 -8.61
C GLN A 515 -25.16 16.38 -7.35
N THR A 516 -24.45 16.02 -6.28
CA THR A 516 -24.99 15.93 -4.92
C THR A 516 -23.87 16.14 -3.89
N HIS A 517 -24.18 16.74 -2.73
CA HIS A 517 -23.25 16.91 -1.59
C HIS A 517 -21.86 17.51 -1.99
N ASN A 518 -21.86 18.52 -2.89
CA ASN A 518 -20.65 19.14 -3.45
C ASN A 518 -19.73 18.15 -4.21
N ILE A 519 -20.27 17.02 -4.66
CA ILE A 519 -19.59 16.05 -5.51
C ILE A 519 -20.24 16.10 -6.91
N ILE A 520 -19.42 16.16 -7.95
CA ILE A 520 -19.86 16.17 -9.34
C ILE A 520 -19.59 14.81 -9.96
N PHE A 521 -20.58 14.24 -10.63
CA PHE A 521 -20.54 12.96 -11.34
C PHE A 521 -20.69 13.25 -12.83
N GLU A 522 -19.64 13.03 -13.61
CA GLU A 522 -19.59 13.37 -15.04
C GLU A 522 -19.34 12.11 -15.88
N TYR A 523 -20.24 11.79 -16.82
CA TYR A 523 -19.91 10.81 -17.86
C TYR A 523 -19.25 11.50 -19.04
N ARG A 524 -17.99 11.14 -19.34
CA ARG A 524 -17.24 11.71 -20.46
C ARG A 524 -16.33 10.68 -21.12
N SER A 525 -16.47 10.53 -22.45
CA SER A 525 -15.58 9.71 -23.29
C SER A 525 -15.35 8.28 -22.76
N GLY A 526 -16.39 7.63 -22.25
CA GLY A 526 -16.31 6.26 -21.74
C GLY A 526 -15.82 6.13 -20.30
N PHE A 527 -15.73 7.24 -19.56
CA PHE A 527 -15.45 7.27 -18.13
C PHE A 527 -16.62 7.85 -17.35
N LEU A 528 -16.81 7.36 -16.15
CA LEU A 528 -17.47 8.12 -15.09
C LEU A 528 -16.37 8.76 -14.24
N PHE A 529 -16.38 10.09 -14.18
CA PHE A 529 -15.54 10.87 -13.28
C PHE A 529 -16.35 11.31 -12.07
N ILE A 530 -15.78 11.16 -10.87
CA ILE A 530 -16.33 11.71 -9.63
C ILE A 530 -15.38 12.78 -9.16
N SER A 531 -15.77 14.05 -9.29
CA SER A 531 -14.95 15.19 -8.86
C SER A 531 -15.15 15.44 -7.38
N LEU A 532 -14.06 15.35 -6.63
CA LEU A 532 -14.00 15.57 -5.19
C LEU A 532 -13.89 17.05 -4.86
N PRO A 533 -14.20 17.49 -3.63
CA PRO A 533 -14.01 18.89 -3.19
C PRO A 533 -12.58 19.40 -3.35
N SER A 534 -11.57 18.53 -3.29
CA SER A 534 -10.16 18.84 -3.56
C SER A 534 -9.86 19.19 -5.03
N GLY A 535 -10.81 19.00 -5.95
CA GLY A 535 -10.60 19.11 -7.39
C GLY A 535 -10.05 17.84 -8.05
N ARG A 536 -9.58 16.86 -7.27
CA ARG A 536 -9.16 15.56 -7.79
C ARG A 536 -10.37 14.74 -8.26
N LYS A 537 -10.17 13.88 -9.26
CA LYS A 537 -11.22 13.03 -9.82
C LYS A 537 -10.95 11.55 -9.53
N LEU A 538 -11.97 10.80 -9.16
CA LEU A 538 -11.99 9.35 -9.24
C LEU A 538 -12.48 8.94 -10.61
N SER A 539 -11.92 7.89 -11.18
CA SER A 539 -12.19 7.47 -12.55
C SER A 539 -12.66 6.01 -12.59
N TYR A 540 -13.77 5.77 -13.30
CA TYR A 540 -14.35 4.45 -13.52
C TYR A 540 -14.49 4.20 -15.01
N VAL A 541 -13.85 3.12 -15.50
CA VAL A 541 -13.69 2.84 -16.93
C VAL A 541 -14.93 2.12 -17.47
N LYS A 542 -15.46 2.56 -18.62
CA LYS A 542 -16.60 1.98 -19.33
C LYS A 542 -17.78 1.64 -18.40
N PRO A 543 -18.31 2.62 -17.66
CA PRO A 543 -19.44 2.40 -16.77
C PRO A 543 -20.70 2.04 -17.56
N ARG A 544 -21.55 1.15 -16.99
CA ARG A 544 -22.85 0.74 -17.55
C ARG A 544 -23.85 0.52 -16.44
N ILE A 545 -25.15 0.65 -16.77
CA ILE A 545 -26.24 0.18 -15.92
C ILE A 545 -26.55 -1.27 -16.31
N GLU A 546 -26.54 -2.16 -15.35
CA GLU A 546 -26.87 -3.59 -15.51
C GLU A 546 -27.79 -4.03 -14.38
N VAL A 547 -28.57 -5.08 -14.62
CA VAL A 547 -29.43 -5.66 -13.58
C VAL A 547 -28.62 -6.65 -12.76
N ASN A 548 -28.59 -6.45 -11.46
CA ASN A 548 -27.85 -7.31 -10.53
C ASN A 548 -28.61 -8.63 -10.23
N ARG A 549 -27.96 -9.51 -9.45
CA ARG A 549 -28.55 -10.82 -9.07
C ARG A 549 -29.83 -10.72 -8.26
N LEU A 550 -30.13 -9.56 -7.68
CA LEU A 550 -31.33 -9.28 -6.90
C LEU A 550 -32.43 -8.64 -7.73
N GLY A 551 -32.26 -8.49 -9.06
CA GLY A 551 -33.24 -7.88 -9.96
C GLY A 551 -33.27 -6.35 -9.93
N SER A 552 -32.32 -5.71 -9.25
CA SER A 552 -32.21 -4.24 -9.17
C SER A 552 -31.14 -3.72 -10.13
N GLU A 553 -31.31 -2.49 -10.61
CA GLU A 553 -30.27 -1.81 -11.39
C GLU A 553 -29.06 -1.47 -10.54
N SER A 554 -27.88 -1.79 -11.03
CA SER A 554 -26.60 -1.43 -10.45
C SER A 554 -25.65 -0.86 -11.51
N VAL A 555 -24.62 -0.16 -11.06
CA VAL A 555 -23.57 0.36 -11.94
C VAL A 555 -22.44 -0.65 -11.99
N THR A 556 -22.03 -1.03 -13.20
CA THR A 556 -20.84 -1.84 -13.43
C THR A 556 -19.79 -1.04 -14.19
N TYR A 557 -18.52 -1.37 -14.00
CA TYR A 557 -17.38 -0.74 -14.68
C TYR A 557 -16.24 -1.72 -14.85
N GLU A 558 -15.31 -1.45 -15.77
CA GLU A 558 -14.11 -2.27 -15.94
C GLU A 558 -13.00 -1.84 -14.96
N GLY A 559 -12.30 -2.81 -14.39
CA GLY A 559 -11.20 -2.56 -13.47
C GLY A 559 -10.53 -3.83 -12.97
N ILE A 560 -9.52 -3.67 -12.12
CA ILE A 560 -8.86 -4.80 -11.47
C ILE A 560 -9.72 -5.28 -10.31
N GLY A 561 -10.22 -6.51 -10.41
CA GLY A 561 -11.05 -7.16 -9.40
C GLY A 561 -10.24 -7.84 -8.29
N THR A 562 -10.92 -8.56 -7.42
CA THR A 562 -10.32 -9.34 -6.32
C THR A 562 -9.41 -10.46 -6.82
N SER A 563 -9.69 -10.99 -8.02
CA SER A 563 -8.86 -11.96 -8.74
C SER A 563 -7.53 -11.37 -9.26
N LYS A 564 -7.29 -10.06 -9.08
CA LYS A 564 -6.19 -9.28 -9.66
C LYS A 564 -6.17 -9.27 -11.19
N LYS A 565 -7.29 -9.60 -11.83
CA LYS A 565 -7.50 -9.52 -13.28
C LYS A 565 -8.33 -8.30 -13.64
N TRP A 566 -8.19 -7.84 -14.89
CA TRP A 566 -9.05 -6.83 -15.47
C TRP A 566 -10.40 -7.46 -15.81
N GLU A 567 -11.45 -7.01 -15.13
CA GLU A 567 -12.79 -7.59 -15.22
C GLU A 567 -13.86 -6.53 -15.00
N ARG A 568 -15.11 -6.89 -15.24
CA ARG A 568 -16.25 -6.04 -14.93
C ARG A 568 -16.64 -6.20 -13.47
N ILE A 569 -16.78 -5.07 -12.79
CA ILE A 569 -17.01 -4.97 -11.35
C ILE A 569 -18.33 -4.25 -11.12
N GLU A 570 -19.19 -4.83 -10.29
CA GLU A 570 -20.41 -4.21 -9.81
C GLU A 570 -20.15 -3.26 -8.65
N SER A 571 -20.89 -2.12 -8.62
CA SER A 571 -20.84 -1.15 -7.52
C SER A 571 -22.21 -0.54 -7.26
N TYR A 572 -22.36 0.08 -6.11
CA TYR A 572 -23.61 0.65 -5.61
C TYR A 572 -23.31 1.87 -4.72
N GLY A 573 -24.35 2.65 -4.39
CA GLY A 573 -24.21 3.93 -3.71
C GLY A 573 -23.28 3.95 -2.49
N PRO A 574 -23.50 3.11 -1.46
CA PRO A 574 -22.60 3.01 -0.32
C PRO A 574 -21.14 2.72 -0.67
N LYS A 575 -20.88 1.91 -1.72
CA LYS A 575 -19.50 1.60 -2.16
C LYS A 575 -18.85 2.79 -2.87
N PHE A 576 -19.62 3.58 -3.61
CA PHE A 576 -19.12 4.84 -4.15
C PHE A 576 -18.82 5.85 -3.02
N VAL A 577 -19.69 5.93 -2.00
CA VAL A 577 -19.44 6.79 -0.82
C VAL A 577 -18.19 6.36 -0.08
N GLU A 578 -17.95 5.07 0.13
CA GLU A 578 -16.70 4.55 0.71
C GLU A 578 -15.48 5.05 -0.08
N ASN A 579 -15.49 4.88 -1.41
CA ASN A 579 -14.39 5.34 -2.26
C ASN A 579 -14.20 6.86 -2.19
N ILE A 580 -15.27 7.65 -2.17
CA ILE A 580 -15.24 9.12 -2.05
C ILE A 580 -14.62 9.53 -0.70
N VAL A 581 -15.11 8.96 0.40
CA VAL A 581 -14.64 9.31 1.76
C VAL A 581 -13.18 8.94 1.94
N GLN A 582 -12.78 7.74 1.50
CA GLN A 582 -11.38 7.30 1.54
C GLN A 582 -10.48 8.18 0.68
N ALA A 583 -10.97 8.61 -0.47
CA ALA A 583 -10.25 9.50 -1.37
C ALA A 583 -10.05 10.90 -0.78
N ILE A 584 -11.11 11.47 -0.18
CA ILE A 584 -11.03 12.78 0.50
C ILE A 584 -10.07 12.68 1.71
N SER A 585 -10.14 11.60 2.49
CA SER A 585 -9.22 11.36 3.61
C SER A 585 -7.76 11.30 3.15
N ARG A 586 -7.49 10.66 2.01
CA ARG A 586 -6.17 10.66 1.38
C ARG A 586 -5.75 12.06 0.92
N ASP A 587 -6.65 12.87 0.37
CA ASP A 587 -6.34 14.23 -0.07
C ASP A 587 -6.00 15.13 1.12
N ILE A 588 -6.66 14.93 2.27
CA ILE A 588 -6.33 15.60 3.53
C ILE A 588 -4.92 15.18 4.01
N LEU A 589 -4.61 13.89 3.99
CA LEU A 589 -3.27 13.41 4.32
C LEU A 589 -2.20 14.04 3.41
N CYS A 590 -2.44 14.08 2.09
CA CYS A 590 -1.51 14.70 1.15
C CYS A 590 -1.32 16.18 1.42
N TYR A 591 -2.40 16.91 1.72
CA TYR A 591 -2.31 18.31 2.11
C TYR A 591 -1.45 18.48 3.37
N ALA A 592 -1.69 17.69 4.40
CA ALA A 592 -0.90 17.72 5.64
C ALA A 592 0.58 17.39 5.39
N MET A 593 0.87 16.36 4.58
CA MET A 593 2.25 16.01 4.22
C MET A 593 2.96 17.13 3.46
N GLN A 594 2.27 17.83 2.53
CA GLN A 594 2.83 19.00 1.83
C GLN A 594 3.12 20.15 2.81
N ARG A 595 2.22 20.42 3.77
CA ARG A 595 2.41 21.42 4.81
C ARG A 595 3.61 21.09 5.70
N LEU A 596 3.70 19.84 6.19
CA LEU A 596 4.84 19.38 7.00
C LEU A 596 6.17 19.50 6.22
N SER A 597 6.18 19.10 4.95
CA SER A 597 7.35 19.21 4.10
C SER A 597 7.78 20.68 3.87
N SER A 598 6.82 21.59 3.67
CA SER A 598 7.10 23.04 3.50
C SER A 598 7.68 23.70 4.74
N GLU A 599 7.39 23.16 5.94
CA GLU A 599 7.99 23.58 7.22
C GLU A 599 9.35 22.90 7.49
N GLY A 600 9.89 22.14 6.53
CA GLY A 600 11.17 21.45 6.66
C GLY A 600 11.14 20.22 7.57
N LEU A 601 9.98 19.65 7.83
CA LEU A 601 9.79 18.47 8.67
C LEU A 601 9.88 17.20 7.82
N PRO A 602 10.95 16.39 7.95
CA PRO A 602 11.20 15.25 7.06
C PRO A 602 10.33 14.06 7.41
N ILE A 603 9.38 13.73 6.53
CA ILE A 603 8.59 12.51 6.58
C ILE A 603 9.45 11.37 6.05
N VAL A 604 9.56 10.26 6.79
CA VAL A 604 10.33 9.05 6.40
C VAL A 604 9.43 7.87 6.05
N MET A 605 8.19 7.88 6.52
CA MET A 605 7.18 6.87 6.25
C MET A 605 5.80 7.44 6.55
N HIS A 606 4.77 6.88 5.95
CA HIS A 606 3.38 7.08 6.39
C HIS A 606 2.60 5.77 6.27
N VAL A 607 1.59 5.59 7.11
CA VAL A 607 0.78 4.38 7.21
C VAL A 607 -0.69 4.78 7.33
N HIS A 608 -1.51 4.52 6.30
CA HIS A 608 -2.91 4.95 6.22
C HIS A 608 -3.06 6.47 6.35
N ASP A 609 -3.48 6.94 7.52
CA ASP A 609 -3.71 8.33 7.92
C ASP A 609 -2.67 8.86 8.94
N GLU A 610 -1.62 8.07 9.19
CA GLU A 610 -0.51 8.36 10.10
C GLU A 610 0.73 8.80 9.31
N VAL A 611 1.49 9.76 9.83
CA VAL A 611 2.81 10.15 9.34
C VAL A 611 3.88 9.85 10.38
N VAL A 612 5.06 9.44 9.90
CA VAL A 612 6.25 9.22 10.72
C VAL A 612 7.34 10.18 10.26
N LEU A 613 7.72 11.08 11.14
CA LEU A 613 8.78 12.06 10.91
C LEU A 613 10.05 11.67 11.66
N GLU A 614 11.21 11.89 11.06
CA GLU A 614 12.52 11.72 11.69
C GLU A 614 13.09 13.10 12.02
N THR A 615 13.00 13.54 13.28
CA THR A 615 13.25 14.92 13.69
C THR A 615 14.29 15.03 14.79
N HIS A 616 14.87 16.23 14.95
CA HIS A 616 15.64 16.58 16.14
C HIS A 616 14.76 16.63 17.39
N PHE A 617 15.35 16.44 18.56
CA PHE A 617 14.65 16.44 19.87
C PHE A 617 13.88 17.74 20.18
N LYS A 618 14.21 18.84 19.52
CA LYS A 618 13.54 20.15 19.72
C LYS A 618 12.15 20.24 19.09
N VAL A 619 11.83 19.42 18.11
CA VAL A 619 10.52 19.41 17.48
C VAL A 619 9.53 18.69 18.40
N LEU A 620 8.38 19.28 18.65
CA LEU A 620 7.36 18.74 19.56
C LEU A 620 6.23 18.06 18.77
N PRO A 621 5.66 16.97 19.29
CA PRO A 621 4.49 16.32 18.67
C PRO A 621 3.31 17.28 18.45
N GLU A 622 3.10 18.22 19.37
CA GLU A 622 2.03 19.21 19.31
C GLU A 622 2.15 20.13 18.07
N ASP A 623 3.36 20.50 17.67
CA ASP A 623 3.59 21.31 16.47
C ASP A 623 3.20 20.54 15.20
N VAL A 624 3.56 19.25 15.13
CA VAL A 624 3.18 18.36 14.01
C VAL A 624 1.67 18.19 13.96
N CYS A 625 1.03 17.89 15.11
CA CYS A 625 -0.42 17.71 15.21
C CYS A 625 -1.18 18.99 14.86
N ARG A 626 -0.67 20.16 15.22
CA ARG A 626 -1.24 21.48 14.84
C ARG A 626 -1.26 21.64 13.32
N ILE A 627 -0.13 21.36 12.66
CA ILE A 627 -0.03 21.46 11.19
C ILE A 627 -0.97 20.45 10.52
N MET A 628 -1.01 19.20 10.98
CA MET A 628 -1.91 18.17 10.43
C MET A 628 -3.39 18.55 10.62
N SER A 629 -3.73 19.25 11.69
CA SER A 629 -5.12 19.65 11.98
C SER A 629 -5.57 20.88 11.19
N GLU A 630 -4.71 21.48 10.36
CA GLU A 630 -5.10 22.58 9.48
C GLU A 630 -6.09 22.08 8.41
N THR A 631 -7.25 22.73 8.35
CA THR A 631 -8.29 22.37 7.38
C THR A 631 -7.98 22.99 6.02
N PRO A 632 -7.91 22.21 4.93
CA PRO A 632 -7.73 22.73 3.58
C PRO A 632 -8.89 23.70 3.21
N SER A 633 -8.61 24.70 2.38
CA SER A 633 -9.60 25.70 1.95
C SER A 633 -10.83 25.08 1.25
N TRP A 634 -10.64 23.98 0.55
CA TRP A 634 -11.70 23.25 -0.13
C TRP A 634 -12.57 22.38 0.81
N ALA A 635 -12.14 22.16 2.07
CA ALA A 635 -12.85 21.37 3.08
C ALA A 635 -13.46 22.26 4.19
N LYS A 636 -13.94 23.46 3.83
CA LYS A 636 -14.51 24.40 4.79
C LYS A 636 -15.60 23.75 5.65
N GLY A 637 -15.45 23.89 6.98
CA GLY A 637 -16.36 23.32 7.97
C GLY A 637 -16.02 21.90 8.42
N LEU A 638 -15.04 21.22 7.78
CA LEU A 638 -14.51 19.96 8.27
C LEU A 638 -13.60 20.22 9.48
N ILE A 639 -13.86 19.52 10.57
CA ILE A 639 -13.07 19.63 11.82
C ILE A 639 -12.06 18.49 11.84
N LEU A 640 -10.78 18.83 11.72
CA LEU A 640 -9.67 17.89 11.79
C LEU A 640 -9.04 17.89 13.18
N ARG A 641 -8.53 16.74 13.59
CA ARG A 641 -7.73 16.57 14.79
C ARG A 641 -6.69 15.50 14.53
N ALA A 642 -5.44 15.78 14.89
CA ALA A 642 -4.36 14.82 14.91
C ALA A 642 -3.87 14.63 16.34
N GLU A 643 -3.42 13.43 16.66
CA GLU A 643 -2.79 13.05 17.92
C GLU A 643 -1.42 12.45 17.60
N GLY A 644 -0.43 12.72 18.44
CA GLY A 644 0.93 12.26 18.15
C GLY A 644 1.76 12.10 19.40
N PHE A 645 2.82 11.32 19.25
CA PHE A 645 3.78 11.04 20.29
C PHE A 645 5.20 10.92 19.72
N GLU A 646 6.20 10.98 20.59
CA GLU A 646 7.60 10.74 20.23
C GLU A 646 8.07 9.36 20.65
N CYS A 647 8.99 8.77 19.90
CA CYS A 647 9.55 7.47 20.22
C CYS A 647 10.94 7.25 19.59
N GLN A 648 11.69 6.28 20.17
CA GLN A 648 13.03 5.87 19.71
C GLN A 648 12.98 4.64 18.77
N PHE A 649 11.86 4.04 18.61
CA PHE A 649 11.54 3.04 17.60
C PHE A 649 10.05 3.14 17.27
N TYR A 650 9.68 2.80 16.04
CA TYR A 650 8.29 2.90 15.61
C TYR A 650 7.40 1.92 16.38
N LYS A 651 6.31 2.41 16.90
CA LYS A 651 5.26 1.65 17.58
C LYS A 651 3.92 2.33 17.33
N LYS A 652 2.83 1.64 17.61
CA LYS A 652 1.49 2.24 17.67
C LYS A 652 1.14 2.48 19.15
N ASP A 653 0.48 3.63 19.43
CA ASP A 653 0.06 3.99 20.78
C ASP A 653 -1.20 3.24 21.19
#